data_f672f7b1ad6127c066bfec5dcd35d04e
#
_entry.id   f672f7b1ad6127c066bfec5dcd35d04e
#
_cell.length_a   1.000
_cell.length_b   1.000
_cell.length_c   1.000
_cell.angle_alpha   90.00
_cell.angle_beta   90.00
_cell.angle_gamma   90.00
#
_symmetry.space_group_name_H-M   'P 1'
#
loop_
_entity.id
_entity.type
_entity.pdbx_description
1 polymer ?
#
loop_
_entity_poly.entity_id
_entity_poly.type
_entity_poly.pdbx_seq_one_letter_code
_entity_poly.pdbx_strand_id
1 'polypeptide(L)'
;MTTKERIISLMRQRVLILDGAMGTMIQSYNLTEEDYRGERFKDLPGLQKGNNDLLVISRPDVIGDIHRRYLEAGADIIETNSFSSQRISMEDYGACDYCHELNVSAARLARKYADDFTAKNPEKPRFVAGSIGPTNKTCSLSPDVNNPALRNITFDELASAYKDQIKALIEGGVDILLIETIFDTLNAKAALFAAREAMDEMSVELPVMLSVTVADKAGRTLSGQTLEAFVASIDHAGVMSVGLNCSFGAKDMKPFLESLASFAPYYISVYPNAGLPDEMGKYRQTPKEMAVQVQEFVDEGLVNIIGGCCGTTDKFIAEYEGIIRHDGTFKTPHVPVKRDHNLWLSGLESKRLLPGSNFMNIGERCNVAGSRKFLRLIKEKKYEEALTIARKQVEDGAQVLDINFDDGLLDAKEEMIHFLNLLTSDPDIARVPLMIDSSKWDVVMAGLKCVQGKCIVNSISLKEGEEKFLSHARELRKIGAATVVMAFDEVGQATSFERKIEICERAYKLLTEKVHFPPEDIIFDPNVLSIATGMAEHDRYALDFIEATGWIRKNLPYAHVSGGVSNLSFSFRGNNYVRAALNAVFLYHAIGEGMDMGIVNPSTSVTYDDIDKDQLKIFDDAIMYTSPEASQKLIELADKLLEEQNAGGGKSLTSNHNVAADAWRAESVEKRLAYALRKGITDHIEEDIKEALEKYPKAVDIIEGPLMDAMNEVGVLFGAGKMFLPQVVKTARTMKAAVAILQPVIEAQKKGGEDSKSSLPEILIATVKGDVHDIGKNIVATVLSCNNFNVIDLGVMTPPEKIVDAAKKENPAIVALSGLITPSLEEMTKDTALKIASVYSGPVAWTKDASQAAIVAEKLINPRTSAAYISELNELYARLREEHEQKEKNPTEISLEEARKRKLNLF
;
A
#
# COMPACT_ATOMS: atom_id res chain seq x y z
N MET A 1 -29.29 -3.49 23.59
CA MET A 1 -28.08 -2.76 23.13
C MET A 1 -27.05 -3.78 22.77
N THR A 2 -26.59 -3.83 21.52
CA THR A 2 -25.52 -4.71 21.06
C THR A 2 -24.18 -4.29 21.67
N THR A 3 -23.18 -5.17 21.65
CA THR A 3 -21.80 -4.84 22.11
C THR A 3 -21.26 -3.61 21.39
N LYS A 4 -21.45 -3.54 20.06
CA LYS A 4 -21.07 -2.37 19.23
C LYS A 4 -21.71 -1.08 19.70
N GLU A 5 -23.02 -1.06 19.94
CA GLU A 5 -23.74 0.12 20.44
C GLU A 5 -23.25 0.53 21.82
N ARG A 6 -22.92 -0.44 22.70
CA ARG A 6 -22.40 -0.17 24.03
C ARG A 6 -21.03 0.48 23.98
N ILE A 7 -20.12 -0.03 23.17
CA ILE A 7 -18.78 0.55 22.99
C ILE A 7 -18.88 1.96 22.40
N ILE A 8 -19.69 2.15 21.34
CA ILE A 8 -19.92 3.46 20.73
C ILE A 8 -20.50 4.46 21.75
N SER A 9 -21.46 4.03 22.58
CA SER A 9 -22.01 4.88 23.62
C SER A 9 -20.95 5.35 24.63
N LEU A 10 -20.04 4.45 25.02
CA LEU A 10 -18.93 4.80 25.91
C LEU A 10 -17.92 5.74 25.25
N MET A 11 -17.55 5.50 23.99
CA MET A 11 -16.62 6.37 23.22
C MET A 11 -17.16 7.78 22.99
N ARG A 12 -18.47 7.96 23.01
CA ARG A 12 -19.09 9.31 22.96
C ARG A 12 -19.03 10.04 24.30
N GLN A 13 -18.91 9.33 25.41
CA GLN A 13 -18.90 9.88 26.75
C GLN A 13 -17.49 10.14 27.27
N ARG A 14 -16.55 9.29 26.90
CA ARG A 14 -15.16 9.36 27.34
C ARG A 14 -14.20 8.65 26.41
N VAL A 15 -12.92 8.99 26.49
CA VAL A 15 -11.85 8.20 25.87
C VAL A 15 -11.74 6.85 26.59
N LEU A 16 -11.67 5.76 25.82
CA LEU A 16 -11.45 4.42 26.33
C LEU A 16 -9.96 4.10 26.38
N ILE A 17 -9.58 3.22 27.27
CA ILE A 17 -8.19 2.78 27.46
C ILE A 17 -8.08 1.36 26.93
N LEU A 18 -7.25 1.18 25.89
CA LEU A 18 -6.77 -0.10 25.42
C LEU A 18 -5.56 -0.50 26.27
N ASP A 19 -5.22 -1.76 26.31
CA ASP A 19 -4.04 -2.25 27.04
C ASP A 19 -2.72 -1.85 26.37
N GLY A 20 -1.63 -2.45 26.80
CA GLY A 20 -0.28 -2.18 26.30
C GLY A 20 0.34 -3.43 25.67
N ALA A 21 1.63 -3.34 25.37
CA ALA A 21 2.35 -4.36 24.64
C ALA A 21 2.40 -5.72 25.36
N MET A 22 1.70 -6.72 24.85
CA MET A 22 1.74 -8.10 25.32
C MET A 22 3.17 -8.66 25.29
N GLY A 23 3.87 -8.49 24.16
CA GLY A 23 5.24 -8.99 24.00
C GLY A 23 6.23 -8.38 24.98
N THR A 24 6.13 -7.07 25.28
CA THR A 24 6.96 -6.39 26.29
C THR A 24 6.73 -6.96 27.70
N MET A 25 5.48 -7.24 28.03
CA MET A 25 5.15 -7.84 29.31
C MET A 25 5.67 -9.28 29.41
N ILE A 26 5.50 -10.10 28.38
CA ILE A 26 6.02 -11.47 28.32
C ILE A 26 7.52 -11.52 28.58
N GLN A 27 8.28 -10.59 27.99
CA GLN A 27 9.73 -10.51 28.19
C GLN A 27 10.14 -10.36 29.65
N SER A 28 9.34 -9.66 30.47
CA SER A 28 9.65 -9.46 31.89
C SER A 28 9.68 -10.78 32.70
N TYR A 29 9.08 -11.85 32.16
CA TYR A 29 9.05 -13.17 32.81
C TYR A 29 10.28 -14.02 32.49
N ASN A 30 11.14 -13.60 31.54
CA ASN A 30 12.35 -14.32 31.15
C ASN A 30 12.11 -15.80 30.84
N LEU A 31 11.08 -16.11 30.05
CA LEU A 31 10.66 -17.46 29.74
C LEU A 31 11.72 -18.23 28.93
N THR A 32 11.85 -19.52 29.20
CA THR A 32 12.76 -20.45 28.53
C THR A 32 12.09 -21.14 27.35
N GLU A 33 12.86 -21.85 26.51
CA GLU A 33 12.30 -22.65 25.40
C GLU A 33 11.28 -23.67 25.90
N GLU A 34 11.53 -24.27 27.06
CA GLU A 34 10.65 -25.22 27.71
C GLU A 34 9.32 -24.59 28.12
N ASP A 35 9.35 -23.33 28.57
CA ASP A 35 8.12 -22.58 28.90
C ASP A 35 7.24 -22.39 27.65
N TYR A 36 7.85 -22.04 26.49
CA TYR A 36 7.12 -21.88 25.23
C TYR A 36 6.54 -23.20 24.75
N ARG A 37 7.28 -24.31 24.87
CA ARG A 37 6.82 -25.63 24.45
C ARG A 37 5.76 -26.22 25.38
N GLY A 38 5.97 -26.12 26.66
CA GLY A 38 5.19 -26.87 27.65
C GLY A 38 5.06 -28.33 27.24
N GLU A 39 4.03 -29.00 27.73
CA GLU A 39 3.73 -30.38 27.33
C GLU A 39 3.06 -30.49 25.94
N ARG A 40 2.30 -29.48 25.56
CA ARG A 40 1.47 -29.48 24.33
C ARG A 40 2.27 -29.38 23.05
N PHE A 41 3.36 -28.64 23.06
CA PHE A 41 4.15 -28.30 21.88
C PHE A 41 5.57 -28.88 21.90
N LYS A 42 5.83 -29.87 22.76
CA LYS A 42 7.17 -30.47 22.92
C LYS A 42 7.75 -31.04 21.64
N ASP A 43 6.89 -31.53 20.73
CA ASP A 43 7.30 -32.20 19.50
C ASP A 43 7.34 -31.25 18.27
N LEU A 44 7.05 -29.93 18.45
CA LEU A 44 7.17 -28.99 17.35
C LEU A 44 8.61 -28.87 16.86
N PRO A 45 8.83 -28.72 15.54
CA PRO A 45 10.18 -28.55 14.99
C PRO A 45 10.76 -27.17 15.35
N GLY A 46 12.06 -27.02 15.18
CA GLY A 46 12.74 -25.73 15.36
C GLY A 46 12.66 -25.18 16.77
N LEU A 47 12.92 -23.89 16.93
CA LEU A 47 12.85 -23.20 18.20
C LEU A 47 11.49 -22.49 18.33
N GLN A 48 10.87 -22.61 19.48
CA GLN A 48 9.58 -21.99 19.76
C GLN A 48 9.68 -20.72 20.60
N LYS A 49 10.83 -20.47 21.22
CA LYS A 49 11.07 -19.22 21.97
C LYS A 49 10.93 -18.03 21.01
N GLY A 50 10.01 -17.11 21.32
CA GLY A 50 9.61 -16.01 20.47
C GLY A 50 8.23 -16.19 19.84
N ASN A 51 7.70 -17.40 19.75
CA ASN A 51 6.32 -17.66 19.37
C ASN A 51 5.39 -17.42 20.58
N ASN A 52 5.15 -16.13 20.88
CA ASN A 52 4.42 -15.71 22.07
C ASN A 52 2.99 -16.26 22.12
N ASP A 53 2.40 -16.55 20.97
CA ASP A 53 1.00 -16.98 20.85
C ASP A 53 0.81 -18.39 21.45
N LEU A 54 1.86 -19.23 21.49
CA LEU A 54 1.82 -20.53 22.15
C LEU A 54 1.55 -20.43 23.66
N LEU A 55 1.94 -19.32 24.28
CA LEU A 55 1.87 -19.13 25.72
C LEU A 55 0.43 -19.11 26.27
N VAL A 56 -0.58 -18.90 25.41
CA VAL A 56 -1.98 -19.00 25.83
C VAL A 56 -2.34 -20.43 26.27
N ILE A 57 -1.58 -21.43 25.81
CA ILE A 57 -1.77 -22.85 26.15
C ILE A 57 -0.64 -23.35 27.04
N SER A 58 0.62 -23.04 26.72
CA SER A 58 1.78 -23.55 27.47
C SER A 58 1.97 -22.83 28.83
N ARG A 59 1.68 -21.52 28.87
CA ARG A 59 1.81 -20.68 30.09
C ARG A 59 0.61 -19.73 30.25
N PRO A 60 -0.63 -20.27 30.35
CA PRO A 60 -1.83 -19.45 30.54
C PRO A 60 -1.82 -18.65 31.87
N ASP A 61 -1.02 -19.05 32.82
CA ASP A 61 -0.75 -18.32 34.05
C ASP A 61 -0.07 -16.97 33.78
N VAL A 62 0.93 -16.94 32.91
CA VAL A 62 1.65 -15.72 32.52
C VAL A 62 0.74 -14.78 31.75
N ILE A 63 0.08 -15.27 30.70
CA ILE A 63 -0.82 -14.44 29.88
C ILE A 63 -1.99 -13.93 30.71
N GLY A 64 -2.58 -14.77 31.54
CA GLY A 64 -3.64 -14.38 32.45
C GLY A 64 -3.19 -13.30 33.48
N ASP A 65 -1.96 -13.40 34.02
CA ASP A 65 -1.41 -12.36 34.91
C ASP A 65 -1.22 -11.02 34.16
N ILE A 66 -0.78 -11.05 32.90
CA ILE A 66 -0.65 -9.85 32.07
C ILE A 66 -2.02 -9.20 31.86
N HIS A 67 -3.03 -9.96 31.45
CA HIS A 67 -4.40 -9.44 31.31
C HIS A 67 -4.90 -8.81 32.62
N ARG A 68 -4.69 -9.49 33.76
CA ARG A 68 -5.07 -8.99 35.07
C ARG A 68 -4.38 -7.65 35.37
N ARG A 69 -3.09 -7.54 35.15
CA ARG A 69 -2.32 -6.30 35.40
C ARG A 69 -2.80 -5.12 34.55
N TYR A 70 -3.09 -5.35 33.28
CA TYR A 70 -3.64 -4.30 32.42
C TYR A 70 -5.05 -3.87 32.86
N LEU A 71 -5.90 -4.80 33.25
CA LEU A 71 -7.23 -4.50 33.79
C LEU A 71 -7.17 -3.75 35.12
N GLU A 72 -6.23 -4.11 36.00
CA GLU A 72 -5.94 -3.38 37.24
C GLU A 72 -5.40 -1.97 37.00
N ALA A 73 -4.58 -1.80 35.95
CA ALA A 73 -4.08 -0.51 35.49
C ALA A 73 -5.15 0.38 34.87
N GLY A 74 -6.35 -0.14 34.61
CA GLY A 74 -7.49 0.64 34.17
C GLY A 74 -7.91 0.40 32.71
N ALA A 75 -7.33 -0.54 31.97
CA ALA A 75 -7.74 -0.85 30.61
C ALA A 75 -9.23 -1.19 30.52
N ASP A 76 -9.94 -0.58 29.57
CA ASP A 76 -11.33 -0.89 29.22
C ASP A 76 -11.41 -2.02 28.20
N ILE A 77 -10.39 -2.11 27.33
CA ILE A 77 -10.26 -3.10 26.27
C ILE A 77 -8.93 -3.81 26.47
N ILE A 78 -8.93 -5.15 26.42
CA ILE A 78 -7.71 -5.96 26.39
C ILE A 78 -7.63 -6.74 25.09
N GLU A 79 -6.44 -6.87 24.54
CA GLU A 79 -6.16 -7.62 23.34
C GLU A 79 -5.90 -9.10 23.65
N THR A 80 -6.34 -9.98 22.76
CA THR A 80 -5.98 -11.40 22.84
C THR A 80 -4.51 -11.59 22.46
N ASN A 81 -3.82 -12.55 23.08
CA ASN A 81 -2.47 -12.94 22.68
C ASN A 81 -2.52 -13.87 21.47
N SER A 82 -2.90 -13.31 20.30
CA SER A 82 -3.15 -14.04 19.05
C SER A 82 -2.64 -13.30 17.80
N PHE A 83 -1.77 -12.31 17.99
CA PHE A 83 -1.26 -11.41 16.97
C PHE A 83 -0.76 -12.16 15.71
N SER A 84 -0.02 -13.24 15.87
CA SER A 84 0.54 -14.04 14.78
C SER A 84 -0.15 -15.40 14.59
N SER A 85 -1.29 -15.66 15.25
CA SER A 85 -1.97 -16.97 15.30
C SER A 85 -2.73 -17.32 14.02
N GLN A 86 -2.18 -17.03 12.85
CA GLN A 86 -2.68 -17.45 11.54
C GLN A 86 -1.65 -18.34 10.82
N ARG A 87 -2.15 -19.20 9.92
CA ARG A 87 -1.33 -20.28 9.33
C ARG A 87 -0.07 -19.79 8.61
N ILE A 88 -0.07 -18.58 8.02
CA ILE A 88 1.06 -18.06 7.25
C ILE A 88 2.23 -17.74 8.17
N SER A 89 2.00 -17.06 9.30
CA SER A 89 3.03 -16.78 10.30
C SER A 89 3.40 -18.03 11.11
N MET A 90 2.44 -18.91 11.39
CA MET A 90 2.69 -20.15 12.14
C MET A 90 3.44 -21.22 11.32
N GLU A 91 3.50 -21.08 9.99
CA GLU A 91 4.32 -21.92 9.12
C GLU A 91 5.80 -21.87 9.50
N ASP A 92 6.32 -20.69 9.86
CA ASP A 92 7.71 -20.48 10.24
C ASP A 92 8.10 -21.25 11.52
N TYR A 93 7.10 -21.54 12.37
CA TYR A 93 7.27 -22.31 13.62
C TYR A 93 6.83 -23.77 13.50
N GLY A 94 6.34 -24.19 12.32
CA GLY A 94 5.74 -25.51 12.14
C GLY A 94 4.48 -25.74 12.98
N ALA A 95 3.77 -24.67 13.35
CA ALA A 95 2.66 -24.69 14.29
C ALA A 95 1.28 -24.44 13.64
N CYS A 96 1.17 -24.58 12.31
CA CYS A 96 -0.07 -24.31 11.54
C CYS A 96 -1.29 -25.06 12.07
N ASP A 97 -1.12 -26.32 12.48
CA ASP A 97 -2.21 -27.18 12.96
C ASP A 97 -2.83 -26.70 14.28
N TYR A 98 -2.17 -25.78 14.96
CA TYR A 98 -2.61 -25.25 16.26
C TYR A 98 -3.32 -23.90 16.16
N CYS A 99 -3.37 -23.27 14.98
CA CYS A 99 -3.92 -21.91 14.82
C CYS A 99 -5.33 -21.79 15.42
N HIS A 100 -6.22 -22.73 15.14
CA HIS A 100 -7.58 -22.70 15.69
C HIS A 100 -7.57 -22.78 17.24
N GLU A 101 -6.85 -23.75 17.80
CA GLU A 101 -6.75 -23.97 19.26
C GLU A 101 -6.15 -22.74 19.96
N LEU A 102 -5.13 -22.11 19.35
CA LEU A 102 -4.46 -20.91 19.88
C LEU A 102 -5.44 -19.73 19.95
N ASN A 103 -6.13 -19.42 18.87
CA ASN A 103 -7.08 -18.31 18.82
C ASN A 103 -8.26 -18.48 19.78
N VAL A 104 -8.86 -19.68 19.82
CA VAL A 104 -9.96 -19.97 20.76
C VAL A 104 -9.48 -19.84 22.21
N SER A 105 -8.29 -20.36 22.51
CA SER A 105 -7.71 -20.30 23.87
C SER A 105 -7.37 -18.88 24.28
N ALA A 106 -6.79 -18.09 23.36
CA ALA A 106 -6.46 -16.68 23.61
C ALA A 106 -7.72 -15.86 23.91
N ALA A 107 -8.75 -16.02 23.10
CA ALA A 107 -10.01 -15.31 23.28
C ALA A 107 -10.71 -15.70 24.58
N ARG A 108 -10.79 -17.00 24.89
CA ARG A 108 -11.40 -17.49 26.16
C ARG A 108 -10.64 -17.04 27.39
N LEU A 109 -9.32 -17.03 27.33
CA LEU A 109 -8.49 -16.56 28.45
C LEU A 109 -8.73 -15.07 28.72
N ALA A 110 -8.65 -14.21 27.71
CA ALA A 110 -8.92 -12.78 27.82
C ALA A 110 -10.37 -12.54 28.30
N ARG A 111 -11.35 -13.25 27.73
CA ARG A 111 -12.77 -13.15 28.11
C ARG A 111 -12.97 -13.42 29.59
N LYS A 112 -12.36 -14.48 30.11
CA LYS A 112 -12.44 -14.82 31.53
C LYS A 112 -12.05 -13.64 32.43
N TYR A 113 -10.90 -13.02 32.16
CA TYR A 113 -10.44 -11.90 32.97
C TYR A 113 -11.31 -10.64 32.79
N ALA A 114 -11.73 -10.36 31.58
CA ALA A 114 -12.63 -9.23 31.30
C ALA A 114 -13.97 -9.38 32.01
N ASP A 115 -14.55 -10.57 32.03
CA ASP A 115 -15.82 -10.87 32.74
C ASP A 115 -15.65 -10.76 34.26
N ASP A 116 -14.55 -11.29 34.82
CA ASP A 116 -14.24 -11.21 36.25
C ASP A 116 -14.13 -9.74 36.72
N PHE A 117 -13.51 -8.86 35.93
CA PHE A 117 -13.39 -7.44 36.23
C PHE A 117 -14.70 -6.68 35.99
N THR A 118 -15.45 -7.02 34.97
CA THR A 118 -16.80 -6.45 34.72
C THR A 118 -17.74 -6.82 35.84
N ALA A 119 -17.72 -8.05 36.33
CA ALA A 119 -18.54 -8.48 37.46
C ALA A 119 -18.23 -7.72 38.75
N LYS A 120 -16.94 -7.40 38.98
CA LYS A 120 -16.52 -6.58 40.15
C LYS A 120 -16.92 -5.11 40.03
N ASN A 121 -16.99 -4.57 38.82
CA ASN A 121 -17.37 -3.18 38.55
C ASN A 121 -18.20 -3.07 37.26
N PRO A 122 -19.53 -3.31 37.34
CA PRO A 122 -20.42 -3.27 36.16
C PRO A 122 -20.52 -1.88 35.49
N GLU A 123 -20.21 -0.79 36.21
CA GLU A 123 -20.19 0.57 35.67
C GLU A 123 -18.98 0.82 34.76
N LYS A 124 -17.94 0.01 34.86
CA LYS A 124 -16.76 0.03 34.00
C LYS A 124 -16.63 -1.34 33.31
N PRO A 125 -17.46 -1.64 32.30
CA PRO A 125 -17.39 -2.92 31.58
C PRO A 125 -16.06 -3.07 30.86
N ARG A 126 -15.58 -4.29 30.75
CA ARG A 126 -14.35 -4.65 30.03
C ARG A 126 -14.67 -5.40 28.76
N PHE A 127 -13.91 -5.13 27.71
CA PHE A 127 -14.11 -5.72 26.38
C PHE A 127 -12.84 -6.47 25.95
N VAL A 128 -13.03 -7.44 25.07
CA VAL A 128 -11.94 -8.24 24.49
C VAL A 128 -11.85 -7.94 23.00
N ALA A 129 -10.70 -7.45 22.57
CA ALA A 129 -10.35 -7.28 21.18
C ALA A 129 -9.55 -8.49 20.69
N GLY A 130 -10.05 -9.18 19.68
CA GLY A 130 -9.32 -10.23 18.97
C GLY A 130 -8.22 -9.61 18.13
N SER A 131 -6.98 -9.72 18.56
CA SER A 131 -5.81 -9.19 17.87
C SER A 131 -5.50 -10.01 16.63
N ILE A 132 -5.46 -9.35 15.47
CA ILE A 132 -5.19 -9.89 14.13
C ILE A 132 -4.07 -9.07 13.54
N GLY A 133 -2.84 -9.54 13.72
CA GLY A 133 -1.65 -8.88 13.23
C GLY A 133 -1.38 -9.13 11.74
N PRO A 134 -0.37 -8.47 11.19
CA PRO A 134 0.05 -8.69 9.82
C PRO A 134 0.72 -10.05 9.63
N THR A 135 0.86 -10.46 8.37
CA THR A 135 1.65 -11.62 7.99
C THR A 135 3.05 -11.20 7.55
N ASN A 136 3.98 -12.16 7.50
CA ASN A 136 5.32 -11.98 6.92
C ASN A 136 5.32 -11.94 5.38
N LYS A 137 4.14 -12.08 4.73
CA LYS A 137 3.95 -12.01 3.27
C LYS A 137 3.01 -10.84 2.93
N THR A 138 3.27 -10.16 1.82
CA THR A 138 2.48 -9.02 1.35
C THR A 138 1.87 -9.26 -0.02
N CYS A 139 0.66 -8.75 -0.23
CA CYS A 139 -0.02 -8.80 -1.52
C CYS A 139 0.39 -7.65 -2.46
N SER A 140 0.89 -6.52 -1.93
CA SER A 140 1.21 -5.35 -2.73
C SER A 140 2.67 -5.25 -3.15
N LEU A 141 3.59 -5.85 -2.40
CA LEU A 141 5.02 -5.72 -2.63
C LEU A 141 5.60 -6.99 -3.25
N SER A 142 6.50 -6.82 -4.23
CA SER A 142 7.28 -7.95 -4.75
C SER A 142 8.40 -8.31 -3.79
N PRO A 143 8.62 -9.61 -3.52
CA PRO A 143 9.79 -10.08 -2.79
C PRO A 143 11.06 -10.08 -3.65
N ASP A 144 10.94 -9.89 -4.97
CA ASP A 144 12.07 -9.89 -5.91
C ASP A 144 12.07 -8.59 -6.73
N VAL A 145 13.13 -7.81 -6.59
CA VAL A 145 13.35 -6.56 -7.33
C VAL A 145 13.39 -6.76 -8.84
N ASN A 146 13.91 -7.91 -9.28
CA ASN A 146 14.03 -8.21 -10.70
C ASN A 146 12.72 -8.66 -11.33
N ASN A 147 11.75 -9.03 -10.50
CA ASN A 147 10.44 -9.46 -10.94
C ASN A 147 9.35 -8.68 -10.16
N PRO A 148 9.12 -7.42 -10.48
CA PRO A 148 8.16 -6.58 -9.76
C PRO A 148 6.71 -7.07 -9.87
N ALA A 149 6.39 -7.97 -10.80
CA ALA A 149 5.08 -8.60 -10.91
C ALA A 149 4.89 -9.77 -9.91
N LEU A 150 5.98 -10.28 -9.34
CA LEU A 150 5.91 -11.42 -8.42
C LEU A 150 5.22 -11.01 -7.12
N ARG A 151 4.37 -11.89 -6.61
CA ARG A 151 3.80 -11.82 -5.26
C ARG A 151 4.04 -13.15 -4.56
N ASN A 152 4.40 -13.12 -3.28
CA ASN A 152 4.65 -14.34 -2.50
C ASN A 152 3.38 -14.87 -1.81
N ILE A 153 2.28 -14.16 -1.95
CA ILE A 153 0.95 -14.58 -1.50
C ILE A 153 -0.11 -13.90 -2.35
N THR A 154 -1.22 -14.59 -2.57
CA THR A 154 -2.41 -14.03 -3.22
C THR A 154 -3.41 -13.50 -2.19
N PHE A 155 -4.28 -12.60 -2.64
CA PHE A 155 -5.39 -12.08 -1.83
C PHE A 155 -6.25 -13.21 -1.24
N ASP A 156 -6.58 -14.22 -2.05
CA ASP A 156 -7.47 -15.33 -1.62
C ASP A 156 -6.80 -16.24 -0.59
N GLU A 157 -5.51 -16.54 -0.75
CA GLU A 157 -4.76 -17.32 0.25
C GLU A 157 -4.70 -16.58 1.59
N LEU A 158 -4.44 -15.27 1.53
CA LEU A 158 -4.37 -14.43 2.71
C LEU A 158 -5.74 -14.27 3.39
N ALA A 159 -6.79 -14.00 2.61
CA ALA A 159 -8.16 -13.90 3.12
C ALA A 159 -8.61 -15.20 3.78
N SER A 160 -8.27 -16.37 3.19
CA SER A 160 -8.56 -17.67 3.80
C SER A 160 -7.86 -17.86 5.15
N ALA A 161 -6.58 -17.45 5.27
CA ALA A 161 -5.86 -17.57 6.52
C ALA A 161 -6.45 -16.67 7.62
N TYR A 162 -6.78 -15.43 7.28
CA TYR A 162 -7.45 -14.53 8.22
C TYR A 162 -8.87 -14.98 8.59
N LYS A 163 -9.62 -15.55 7.64
CA LYS A 163 -10.97 -16.07 7.92
C LYS A 163 -10.95 -17.18 8.97
N ASP A 164 -10.00 -18.11 8.88
CA ASP A 164 -9.83 -19.18 9.86
C ASP A 164 -9.50 -18.60 11.25
N GLN A 165 -8.59 -17.64 11.35
CA GLN A 165 -8.25 -16.95 12.58
C GLN A 165 -9.46 -16.23 13.18
N ILE A 166 -10.15 -15.44 12.38
CA ILE A 166 -11.31 -14.64 12.81
C ILE A 166 -12.43 -15.54 13.34
N LYS A 167 -12.75 -16.65 12.63
CA LYS A 167 -13.76 -17.62 13.10
C LYS A 167 -13.41 -18.18 14.48
N ALA A 168 -12.15 -18.55 14.69
CA ALA A 168 -11.69 -19.07 15.97
C ALA A 168 -11.76 -18.01 17.09
N LEU A 169 -11.42 -16.75 16.79
CA LEU A 169 -11.56 -15.64 17.75
C LEU A 169 -13.04 -15.40 18.12
N ILE A 170 -13.93 -15.41 17.14
CA ILE A 170 -15.38 -15.29 17.36
C ILE A 170 -15.90 -16.46 18.22
N GLU A 171 -15.50 -17.69 17.93
CA GLU A 171 -15.83 -18.87 18.74
C GLU A 171 -15.35 -18.74 20.19
N GLY A 172 -14.19 -18.15 20.38
CA GLY A 172 -13.61 -17.88 21.68
C GLY A 172 -14.28 -16.76 22.48
N GLY A 173 -15.13 -15.95 21.84
CA GLY A 173 -15.98 -14.95 22.50
C GLY A 173 -15.40 -13.55 22.57
N VAL A 174 -14.68 -13.09 21.52
CA VAL A 174 -14.22 -11.69 21.42
C VAL A 174 -15.39 -10.72 21.21
N ASP A 175 -15.23 -9.48 21.64
CA ASP A 175 -16.21 -8.40 21.47
C ASP A 175 -15.92 -7.55 20.22
N ILE A 176 -14.66 -7.49 19.80
CA ILE A 176 -14.11 -6.62 18.76
C ILE A 176 -13.16 -7.46 17.90
N LEU A 177 -13.14 -7.23 16.59
CA LEU A 177 -12.07 -7.69 15.72
C LEU A 177 -11.09 -6.52 15.50
N LEU A 178 -9.84 -6.66 15.96
CA LEU A 178 -8.81 -5.64 15.85
C LEU A 178 -7.76 -6.08 14.81
N ILE A 179 -7.84 -5.52 13.62
CA ILE A 179 -6.82 -5.69 12.57
C ILE A 179 -5.79 -4.59 12.77
N GLU A 180 -4.60 -4.96 13.19
CA GLU A 180 -3.61 -3.99 13.67
C GLU A 180 -2.25 -4.11 13.00
N THR A 181 -1.43 -3.08 13.21
CA THR A 181 -0.07 -2.98 12.65
C THR A 181 -0.08 -3.12 11.12
N ILE A 182 -1.09 -2.50 10.51
CA ILE A 182 -1.31 -2.57 9.05
C ILE A 182 -0.24 -1.75 8.36
N PHE A 183 0.60 -2.39 7.58
CA PHE A 183 1.60 -1.74 6.73
C PHE A 183 1.36 -1.96 5.22
N ASP A 184 0.44 -2.86 4.85
CA ASP A 184 -0.01 -3.12 3.49
C ASP A 184 -1.54 -3.07 3.44
N THR A 185 -2.08 -2.12 2.66
CA THR A 185 -3.53 -1.90 2.56
C THR A 185 -4.25 -3.05 1.86
N LEU A 186 -3.59 -3.74 0.91
CA LEU A 186 -4.22 -4.89 0.25
C LEU A 186 -4.36 -6.07 1.22
N ASN A 187 -3.38 -6.26 2.13
CA ASN A 187 -3.49 -7.21 3.23
C ASN A 187 -4.66 -6.85 4.17
N ALA A 188 -4.82 -5.57 4.50
CA ALA A 188 -5.95 -5.11 5.31
C ALA A 188 -7.29 -5.34 4.62
N LYS A 189 -7.39 -5.10 3.30
CA LYS A 189 -8.60 -5.42 2.51
C LYS A 189 -8.90 -6.91 2.53
N ALA A 190 -7.89 -7.78 2.43
CA ALA A 190 -8.08 -9.22 2.55
C ALA A 190 -8.59 -9.63 3.93
N ALA A 191 -8.07 -9.02 5.00
CA ALA A 191 -8.53 -9.26 6.36
C ALA A 191 -9.97 -8.75 6.59
N LEU A 192 -10.33 -7.59 6.05
CA LEU A 192 -11.69 -7.04 6.08
C LEU A 192 -12.68 -7.90 5.31
N PHE A 193 -12.29 -8.37 4.11
CA PHE A 193 -13.09 -9.30 3.32
C PHE A 193 -13.33 -10.60 4.09
N ALA A 194 -12.28 -11.16 4.69
CA ALA A 194 -12.35 -12.34 5.54
C ALA A 194 -13.23 -12.14 6.77
N ALA A 195 -13.14 -10.96 7.42
CA ALA A 195 -13.97 -10.63 8.58
C ALA A 195 -15.44 -10.58 8.21
N ARG A 196 -15.79 -9.98 7.07
CA ARG A 196 -17.17 -9.94 6.60
C ARG A 196 -17.70 -11.34 6.29
N GLU A 197 -16.91 -12.16 5.58
CA GLU A 197 -17.31 -13.55 5.28
C GLU A 197 -17.48 -14.39 6.55
N ALA A 198 -16.54 -14.28 7.51
CA ALA A 198 -16.61 -15.02 8.76
C ALA A 198 -17.86 -14.62 9.57
N MET A 199 -18.16 -13.32 9.67
CA MET A 199 -19.35 -12.83 10.35
C MET A 199 -20.65 -13.28 9.66
N ASP A 200 -20.72 -13.22 8.32
CA ASP A 200 -21.86 -13.69 7.54
C ASP A 200 -22.07 -15.21 7.76
N GLU A 201 -21.02 -16.02 7.69
CA GLU A 201 -21.08 -17.48 7.88
C GLU A 201 -21.48 -17.88 9.31
N MET A 202 -21.03 -17.14 10.31
CA MET A 202 -21.33 -17.40 11.73
C MET A 202 -22.59 -16.68 12.21
N SER A 203 -23.23 -15.87 11.34
CA SER A 203 -24.42 -15.05 11.66
C SER A 203 -24.23 -14.16 12.89
N VAL A 204 -23.06 -13.51 12.97
CA VAL A 204 -22.71 -12.55 14.02
C VAL A 204 -22.32 -11.20 13.42
N GLU A 205 -22.48 -10.13 14.19
CA GLU A 205 -22.02 -8.79 13.79
C GLU A 205 -21.14 -8.21 14.93
N LEU A 206 -19.84 -8.10 14.68
CA LEU A 206 -18.89 -7.52 15.61
C LEU A 206 -18.34 -6.21 15.07
N PRO A 207 -18.02 -5.23 15.94
CA PRO A 207 -17.29 -4.05 15.53
C PRO A 207 -15.86 -4.43 15.09
N VAL A 208 -15.41 -3.80 14.00
CA VAL A 208 -14.05 -3.95 13.49
C VAL A 208 -13.28 -2.67 13.80
N MET A 209 -12.09 -2.78 14.34
CA MET A 209 -11.11 -1.73 14.51
C MET A 209 -9.94 -1.96 13.56
N LEU A 210 -9.44 -0.87 12.96
CA LEU A 210 -8.22 -0.91 12.16
C LEU A 210 -7.14 -0.04 12.80
N SER A 211 -5.91 -0.50 12.78
CA SER A 211 -4.76 0.29 13.22
C SER A 211 -3.60 0.19 12.24
N VAL A 212 -3.20 1.35 11.72
CA VAL A 212 -2.18 1.48 10.67
C VAL A 212 -0.83 1.76 11.27
N THR A 213 0.19 1.17 10.68
CA THR A 213 1.58 1.48 10.97
C THR A 213 2.14 2.35 9.86
N VAL A 214 2.53 3.57 10.22
CA VAL A 214 3.17 4.52 9.31
C VAL A 214 4.65 4.18 9.18
N ALA A 215 5.16 4.07 7.97
CA ALA A 215 6.52 3.61 7.71
C ALA A 215 7.55 4.76 7.65
N ASP A 216 7.09 5.99 7.38
CA ASP A 216 7.98 7.13 7.18
C ASP A 216 7.42 8.43 7.77
N LYS A 217 8.26 9.48 7.77
CA LYS A 217 7.87 10.82 8.24
C LYS A 217 6.92 11.56 7.30
N ALA A 218 6.66 11.04 6.11
CA ALA A 218 5.66 11.57 5.18
C ALA A 218 4.26 11.01 5.45
N GLY A 219 4.12 10.09 6.42
CA GLY A 219 2.84 9.53 6.82
C GLY A 219 2.30 8.45 5.87
N ARG A 220 3.20 7.74 5.17
CA ARG A 220 2.82 6.65 4.26
C ARG A 220 2.97 5.29 4.94
N THR A 221 2.13 4.35 4.51
CA THR A 221 2.31 2.93 4.82
C THR A 221 3.54 2.38 4.09
N LEU A 222 4.01 1.20 4.46
CA LEU A 222 5.12 0.54 3.77
C LEU A 222 4.81 0.30 2.28
N SER A 223 3.56 0.00 1.95
CA SER A 223 3.08 -0.15 0.57
C SER A 223 2.89 1.18 -0.17
N GLY A 224 3.23 2.31 0.45
CA GLY A 224 3.33 3.64 -0.18
C GLY A 224 2.07 4.50 -0.11
N GLN A 225 0.96 4.02 0.43
CA GLN A 225 -0.28 4.80 0.52
C GLN A 225 -0.20 5.89 1.60
N THR A 226 -0.80 7.05 1.31
CA THR A 226 -1.11 8.06 2.33
C THR A 226 -2.23 7.58 3.25
N LEU A 227 -2.34 8.15 4.46
CA LEU A 227 -3.44 7.83 5.38
C LEU A 227 -4.82 8.11 4.77
N GLU A 228 -4.94 9.17 3.99
CA GLU A 228 -6.19 9.50 3.31
C GLU A 228 -6.54 8.45 2.23
N ALA A 229 -5.55 7.98 1.46
CA ALA A 229 -5.73 6.92 0.49
C ALA A 229 -6.08 5.57 1.17
N PHE A 230 -5.47 5.28 2.32
CA PHE A 230 -5.82 4.13 3.13
C PHE A 230 -7.29 4.18 3.57
N VAL A 231 -7.73 5.31 4.14
CA VAL A 231 -9.12 5.48 4.59
C VAL A 231 -10.09 5.33 3.41
N ALA A 232 -9.79 5.93 2.25
CA ALA A 232 -10.60 5.75 1.03
C ALA A 232 -10.71 4.27 0.62
N SER A 233 -9.60 3.52 0.73
CA SER A 233 -9.53 2.11 0.32
C SER A 233 -10.37 1.19 1.19
N ILE A 234 -10.60 1.54 2.47
CA ILE A 234 -11.35 0.72 3.44
C ILE A 234 -12.76 1.26 3.75
N ASP A 235 -13.15 2.35 3.12
CA ASP A 235 -14.38 3.09 3.45
C ASP A 235 -15.67 2.24 3.34
N HIS A 236 -15.66 1.27 2.44
CA HIS A 236 -16.76 0.31 2.23
C HIS A 236 -17.03 -0.61 3.42
N ALA A 237 -16.03 -0.85 4.27
CA ALA A 237 -16.11 -1.88 5.31
C ALA A 237 -16.91 -1.44 6.55
N GLY A 238 -17.24 -0.15 6.68
CA GLY A 238 -18.04 0.38 7.80
C GLY A 238 -17.43 0.08 9.16
N VAL A 239 -16.10 0.15 9.27
CA VAL A 239 -15.35 -0.12 10.50
C VAL A 239 -15.75 0.83 11.63
N MET A 240 -15.55 0.42 12.87
CA MET A 240 -15.88 1.24 14.04
C MET A 240 -14.83 2.33 14.25
N SER A 241 -13.56 1.97 14.16
CA SER A 241 -12.47 2.92 14.34
C SER A 241 -11.33 2.68 13.37
N VAL A 242 -10.62 3.76 13.07
CA VAL A 242 -9.32 3.74 12.37
C VAL A 242 -8.30 4.42 13.27
N GLY A 243 -7.10 3.91 13.34
CA GLY A 243 -6.09 4.46 14.23
C GLY A 243 -4.67 4.19 13.78
N LEU A 244 -3.74 4.53 14.68
CA LEU A 244 -2.31 4.39 14.45
C LEU A 244 -1.66 3.62 15.59
N ASN A 245 -0.73 2.73 15.28
CA ASN A 245 0.10 2.07 16.28
C ASN A 245 1.50 1.79 15.76
N CYS A 246 2.41 1.51 16.69
CA CYS A 246 3.78 1.10 16.42
C CYS A 246 4.60 2.16 15.63
N SER A 247 5.78 1.81 15.12
CA SER A 247 6.77 2.63 14.39
C SER A 247 7.30 3.83 15.13
N PHE A 248 6.43 4.66 15.72
CA PHE A 248 6.79 5.94 16.34
C PHE A 248 6.35 6.03 17.81
N GLY A 249 6.99 6.92 18.58
CA GLY A 249 6.48 7.39 19.86
C GLY A 249 5.35 8.40 19.70
N ALA A 250 4.65 8.72 20.78
CA ALA A 250 3.48 9.57 20.76
C ALA A 250 3.73 10.94 20.10
N LYS A 251 4.86 11.57 20.43
CA LYS A 251 5.24 12.88 19.87
C LYS A 251 5.30 12.88 18.33
N ASP A 252 5.92 11.86 17.76
CA ASP A 252 6.12 11.78 16.30
C ASP A 252 4.84 11.33 15.57
N MET A 253 3.91 10.67 16.26
CA MET A 253 2.59 10.30 15.72
C MET A 253 1.60 11.46 15.66
N LYS A 254 1.77 12.49 16.47
CA LYS A 254 0.80 13.58 16.60
C LYS A 254 0.38 14.19 15.27
N PRO A 255 1.29 14.59 14.35
CA PRO A 255 0.89 15.18 13.06
C PRO A 255 0.01 14.26 12.19
N PHE A 256 0.28 12.95 12.23
CA PHE A 256 -0.50 11.97 11.49
C PHE A 256 -1.88 11.77 12.10
N LEU A 257 -1.95 11.83 13.43
CA LEU A 257 -3.19 11.73 14.18
C LEU A 257 -4.09 12.96 13.95
N GLU A 258 -3.52 14.17 13.96
CA GLU A 258 -4.20 15.41 13.62
C GLU A 258 -4.77 15.36 12.19
N SER A 259 -3.94 14.89 11.24
CA SER A 259 -4.36 14.69 9.86
C SER A 259 -5.54 13.71 9.78
N LEU A 260 -5.41 12.53 10.41
CA LEU A 260 -6.46 11.50 10.41
C LEU A 260 -7.77 12.04 11.02
N ALA A 261 -7.69 12.73 12.16
CA ALA A 261 -8.84 13.33 12.84
C ALA A 261 -9.56 14.39 11.99
N SER A 262 -8.87 15.05 11.08
CA SER A 262 -9.43 16.11 10.24
C SER A 262 -10.35 15.62 9.13
N PHE A 263 -10.22 14.36 8.67
CA PHE A 263 -10.98 13.86 7.53
C PHE A 263 -11.69 12.51 7.75
N ALA A 264 -11.26 11.70 8.75
CA ALA A 264 -11.79 10.36 8.91
C ALA A 264 -13.22 10.35 9.50
N PRO A 265 -14.19 9.67 8.86
CA PRO A 265 -15.55 9.54 9.36
C PRO A 265 -15.69 8.40 10.38
N TYR A 266 -14.64 8.13 11.15
CA TYR A 266 -14.53 7.02 12.10
C TYR A 266 -14.08 7.49 13.47
N TYR A 267 -14.36 6.70 14.50
CA TYR A 267 -13.70 6.87 15.79
C TYR A 267 -12.20 6.62 15.64
N ILE A 268 -11.38 7.28 16.46
CA ILE A 268 -9.92 7.25 16.32
C ILE A 268 -9.28 6.56 17.51
N SER A 269 -8.40 5.60 17.21
CA SER A 269 -7.56 4.91 18.20
C SER A 269 -6.09 5.24 18.00
N VAL A 270 -5.31 5.29 19.08
CA VAL A 270 -3.85 5.44 19.01
C VAL A 270 -3.18 4.68 20.14
N TYR A 271 -2.18 3.88 19.81
CA TYR A 271 -1.33 3.18 20.77
C TYR A 271 0.12 3.20 20.30
N PRO A 272 0.86 4.27 20.69
CA PRO A 272 2.24 4.50 20.30
C PRO A 272 3.23 3.61 21.06
N ASN A 273 4.45 3.53 20.55
CA ASN A 273 5.58 2.93 21.26
C ASN A 273 6.02 3.83 22.43
N ALA A 274 6.70 3.25 23.43
CA ALA A 274 7.37 3.98 24.50
C ALA A 274 8.63 4.73 23.99
N GLY A 275 8.43 5.60 22.99
CA GLY A 275 9.49 6.22 22.19
C GLY A 275 10.04 5.28 21.12
N LEU A 276 11.26 5.56 20.65
CA LEU A 276 12.00 4.67 19.77
C LEU A 276 12.96 3.81 20.61
N PRO A 277 13.22 2.56 20.19
CA PRO A 277 14.21 1.74 20.86
C PRO A 277 15.61 2.36 20.68
N ASP A 278 16.43 2.25 21.72
CA ASP A 278 17.83 2.62 21.66
C ASP A 278 18.65 1.58 20.86
N GLU A 279 19.96 1.79 20.77
CA GLU A 279 20.88 0.90 20.05
C GLU A 279 20.92 -0.54 20.58
N MET A 280 20.49 -0.72 21.84
CA MET A 280 20.35 -2.03 22.49
C MET A 280 18.91 -2.56 22.40
N GLY A 281 18.05 -1.99 21.59
CA GLY A 281 16.65 -2.37 21.43
C GLY A 281 15.75 -2.02 22.62
N LYS A 282 16.23 -1.22 23.61
CA LYS A 282 15.47 -0.89 24.80
C LYS A 282 14.69 0.40 24.64
N TYR A 283 13.45 0.38 25.03
CA TYR A 283 12.61 1.55 25.13
C TYR A 283 12.92 2.32 26.42
N ARG A 284 13.25 3.60 26.29
CA ARG A 284 13.73 4.43 27.41
C ARG A 284 12.71 5.43 27.94
N GLN A 285 11.64 5.66 27.18
CA GLN A 285 10.61 6.59 27.60
C GLN A 285 9.91 6.08 28.86
N THR A 286 9.72 6.96 29.82
CA THR A 286 9.03 6.63 31.06
C THR A 286 7.51 6.76 30.91
N PRO A 287 6.70 6.07 31.77
CA PRO A 287 5.25 6.22 31.78
C PRO A 287 4.77 7.67 31.85
N LYS A 288 5.37 8.50 32.69
CA LYS A 288 4.99 9.92 32.83
C LYS A 288 5.32 10.76 31.61
N GLU A 289 6.49 10.53 30.99
CA GLU A 289 6.85 11.26 29.75
C GLU A 289 5.88 10.93 28.62
N MET A 290 5.50 9.67 28.47
CA MET A 290 4.53 9.26 27.47
C MET A 290 3.13 9.80 27.78
N ALA A 291 2.71 9.75 29.03
CA ALA A 291 1.42 10.27 29.45
C ALA A 291 1.25 11.75 29.11
N VAL A 292 2.28 12.58 29.31
CA VAL A 292 2.25 14.00 28.92
C VAL A 292 2.01 14.17 27.41
N GLN A 293 2.65 13.35 26.58
CA GLN A 293 2.47 13.42 25.12
C GLN A 293 1.09 12.91 24.67
N VAL A 294 0.61 11.81 25.26
CA VAL A 294 -0.72 11.26 24.97
C VAL A 294 -1.82 12.17 25.50
N GLN A 295 -1.55 12.89 26.59
CA GLN A 295 -2.49 13.89 27.13
C GLN A 295 -2.81 14.98 26.12
N GLU A 296 -1.86 15.40 25.28
CA GLU A 296 -2.12 16.38 24.22
C GLU A 296 -3.18 15.86 23.23
N PHE A 297 -3.16 14.56 22.87
CA PHE A 297 -4.19 13.98 21.98
C PHE A 297 -5.58 14.04 22.58
N VAL A 298 -5.68 13.81 23.89
CA VAL A 298 -6.93 13.85 24.63
C VAL A 298 -7.41 15.29 24.81
N ASP A 299 -6.49 16.21 25.14
CA ASP A 299 -6.83 17.64 25.34
C ASP A 299 -7.31 18.33 24.06
N GLU A 300 -6.76 17.94 22.91
CA GLU A 300 -7.14 18.43 21.60
C GLU A 300 -8.35 17.69 21.00
N GLY A 301 -8.88 16.68 21.68
CA GLY A 301 -10.04 15.92 21.21
C GLY A 301 -9.78 15.13 19.94
N LEU A 302 -8.57 14.58 19.79
CA LEU A 302 -8.16 13.85 18.58
C LEU A 302 -8.51 12.36 18.62
N VAL A 303 -8.82 11.80 19.80
CA VAL A 303 -8.90 10.35 20.02
C VAL A 303 -10.15 9.92 20.77
N ASN A 304 -10.53 8.65 20.55
CA ASN A 304 -11.58 7.95 21.28
C ASN A 304 -11.03 6.77 22.09
N ILE A 305 -9.90 6.20 21.65
CA ILE A 305 -9.24 5.07 22.29
C ILE A 305 -7.74 5.36 22.36
N ILE A 306 -7.14 5.21 23.54
CA ILE A 306 -5.70 5.33 23.73
C ILE A 306 -5.16 4.05 24.36
N GLY A 307 -3.97 3.64 23.97
CA GLY A 307 -3.29 2.45 24.49
C GLY A 307 -1.79 2.58 24.38
N GLY A 308 -1.09 1.45 24.40
CA GLY A 308 0.34 1.41 24.25
C GLY A 308 0.80 0.25 23.37
N CYS A 309 1.84 0.47 22.57
CA CYS A 309 2.50 -0.56 21.76
C CYS A 309 3.90 -0.84 22.31
N CYS A 310 4.86 -1.21 21.51
CA CYS A 310 6.18 -1.69 21.93
C CYS A 310 6.82 -0.84 23.03
N GLY A 311 7.38 -1.53 24.04
CA GLY A 311 8.02 -0.92 25.21
C GLY A 311 7.07 -0.47 26.31
N THR A 312 5.73 -0.51 26.11
CA THR A 312 4.76 -0.12 27.14
C THR A 312 4.42 -1.30 28.07
N THR A 313 4.04 -0.99 29.30
CA THR A 313 3.65 -1.93 30.35
C THR A 313 2.40 -1.43 31.06
N ASP A 314 1.89 -2.22 32.00
CA ASP A 314 0.80 -1.82 32.91
C ASP A 314 1.02 -0.45 33.58
N LYS A 315 2.28 -0.07 33.87
CA LYS A 315 2.60 1.23 34.44
C LYS A 315 2.30 2.40 33.51
N PHE A 316 2.44 2.23 32.19
CA PHE A 316 2.06 3.23 31.20
C PHE A 316 0.56 3.39 31.14
N ILE A 317 -0.17 2.29 31.12
CA ILE A 317 -1.63 2.26 31.06
C ILE A 317 -2.24 2.89 32.33
N ALA A 318 -1.61 2.66 33.48
CA ALA A 318 -2.05 3.24 34.76
C ALA A 318 -2.03 4.78 34.76
N GLU A 319 -1.14 5.42 34.01
CA GLU A 319 -1.11 6.89 33.92
C GLU A 319 -2.30 7.44 33.13
N TYR A 320 -2.95 6.64 32.27
CA TYR A 320 -3.99 7.11 31.37
C TYR A 320 -5.31 7.45 32.07
N GLU A 321 -5.64 6.79 33.17
CA GLU A 321 -6.81 7.17 33.97
C GLU A 321 -6.74 8.63 34.43
N GLY A 322 -5.54 9.14 34.72
CA GLY A 322 -5.32 10.54 35.10
C GLY A 322 -5.50 11.52 33.97
N ILE A 323 -5.06 11.17 32.75
CA ILE A 323 -5.07 12.10 31.62
C ILE A 323 -6.42 12.20 30.89
N ILE A 324 -7.29 11.18 31.00
CA ILE A 324 -8.63 11.22 30.38
C ILE A 324 -9.64 12.03 31.20
N ARG A 325 -9.24 12.54 32.38
CA ARG A 325 -10.08 13.33 33.27
C ARG A 325 -9.48 14.70 33.55
N HIS A 326 -10.37 15.67 33.81
CA HIS A 326 -10.02 16.96 34.38
C HIS A 326 -10.99 17.25 35.53
N ASP A 327 -10.48 17.51 36.73
CA ASP A 327 -11.28 17.76 37.95
C ASP A 327 -12.40 16.71 38.17
N GLY A 328 -12.08 15.44 37.95
CA GLY A 328 -13.03 14.32 38.09
C GLY A 328 -13.99 14.10 36.91
N THR A 329 -14.06 15.03 35.96
CA THR A 329 -14.92 14.96 34.78
C THR A 329 -14.13 14.39 33.59
N PHE A 330 -14.76 13.54 32.78
CA PHE A 330 -14.14 13.05 31.55
C PHE A 330 -13.95 14.18 30.53
N LYS A 331 -12.78 14.20 29.90
CA LYS A 331 -12.49 15.08 28.76
C LYS A 331 -13.29 14.64 27.52
N THR A 332 -13.57 15.58 26.63
CA THR A 332 -14.39 15.35 25.44
C THR A 332 -13.63 14.50 24.43
N PRO A 333 -14.17 13.34 24.02
CA PRO A 333 -13.54 12.50 23.00
C PRO A 333 -13.66 13.12 21.60
N HIS A 334 -12.89 12.57 20.65
CA HIS A 334 -13.02 12.91 19.23
C HIS A 334 -14.46 12.68 18.72
N VAL A 335 -14.94 13.58 17.88
CA VAL A 335 -16.20 13.45 17.15
C VAL A 335 -15.87 13.13 15.69
N PRO A 336 -16.22 11.93 15.19
CA PRO A 336 -15.96 11.57 13.79
C PRO A 336 -16.47 12.61 12.82
N VAL A 337 -15.69 12.86 11.76
CA VAL A 337 -16.10 13.79 10.71
C VAL A 337 -17.39 13.27 10.07
N LYS A 338 -18.34 14.15 9.80
CA LYS A 338 -19.57 13.75 9.14
C LYS A 338 -19.24 13.26 7.72
N ARG A 339 -19.69 12.04 7.41
CA ARG A 339 -19.55 11.49 6.07
C ARG A 339 -20.29 12.40 5.08
N ASP A 340 -19.60 12.80 4.04
CA ASP A 340 -20.18 13.42 2.87
C ASP A 340 -20.44 12.36 1.78
N HIS A 341 -21.29 12.70 0.83
CA HIS A 341 -21.62 11.82 -0.29
C HIS A 341 -20.81 12.21 -1.54
N ASN A 342 -19.48 12.26 -1.41
CA ASN A 342 -18.59 12.52 -2.52
C ASN A 342 -17.88 11.23 -2.92
N LEU A 343 -17.72 10.99 -4.22
CA LEU A 343 -16.93 9.86 -4.71
C LEU A 343 -15.49 9.98 -4.20
N TRP A 344 -15.04 8.94 -3.54
CA TRP A 344 -13.72 8.88 -2.96
C TRP A 344 -12.97 7.66 -3.49
N LEU A 345 -11.98 7.89 -4.33
CA LEU A 345 -11.13 6.88 -4.96
C LEU A 345 -9.71 6.97 -4.41
N SER A 346 -8.90 5.95 -4.64
CA SER A 346 -7.50 5.98 -4.27
C SER A 346 -6.62 5.07 -5.13
N GLY A 347 -5.43 5.57 -5.43
CA GLY A 347 -4.23 4.81 -5.72
C GLY A 347 -3.34 4.81 -4.49
N LEU A 348 -2.07 5.20 -4.62
CA LEU A 348 -1.22 5.54 -3.47
C LEU A 348 -1.63 6.88 -2.85
N GLU A 349 -2.29 7.71 -3.62
CA GLU A 349 -2.86 8.99 -3.20
C GLU A 349 -4.38 8.95 -3.30
N SER A 350 -5.05 9.75 -2.49
CA SER A 350 -6.49 9.84 -2.51
C SER A 350 -6.99 10.76 -3.62
N LYS A 351 -8.15 10.46 -4.16
CA LYS A 351 -8.84 11.30 -5.14
C LYS A 351 -10.31 11.42 -4.75
N ARG A 352 -10.70 12.63 -4.35
CA ARG A 352 -12.10 12.97 -4.07
C ARG A 352 -12.69 13.81 -5.20
N LEU A 353 -13.90 13.50 -5.59
CA LEU A 353 -14.69 14.32 -6.52
C LEU A 353 -15.64 15.20 -5.72
N LEU A 354 -15.18 16.40 -5.42
CA LEU A 354 -15.93 17.39 -4.64
C LEU A 354 -16.87 18.21 -5.54
N PRO A 355 -17.93 18.81 -5.00
CA PRO A 355 -18.74 19.77 -5.74
C PRO A 355 -17.86 20.92 -6.27
N GLY A 356 -17.92 21.18 -7.59
CA GLY A 356 -17.07 22.16 -8.26
C GLY A 356 -15.66 21.68 -8.64
N SER A 357 -15.35 20.40 -8.44
CA SER A 357 -14.14 19.80 -9.01
C SER A 357 -14.14 19.89 -10.54
N ASN A 358 -12.95 19.98 -11.12
CA ASN A 358 -12.79 19.85 -12.57
C ASN A 358 -13.18 18.44 -13.03
N PHE A 359 -13.54 18.32 -14.31
CA PHE A 359 -13.82 17.06 -14.98
C PHE A 359 -12.69 16.04 -14.76
N MET A 360 -13.05 14.82 -14.40
CA MET A 360 -12.11 13.75 -14.13
C MET A 360 -11.77 12.98 -15.41
N ASN A 361 -10.54 13.13 -15.89
CA ASN A 361 -10.03 12.40 -17.06
C ASN A 361 -9.68 10.95 -16.69
N ILE A 362 -10.35 9.99 -17.32
CA ILE A 362 -10.02 8.56 -17.26
C ILE A 362 -9.25 8.20 -18.52
N GLY A 363 -7.98 7.82 -18.39
CA GLY A 363 -7.09 7.57 -19.53
C GLY A 363 -7.39 6.26 -20.24
N GLU A 364 -7.71 6.30 -21.54
CA GLU A 364 -8.17 5.16 -22.35
C GLU A 364 -7.07 4.30 -23.02
N ARG A 365 -5.78 4.68 -22.88
CA ARG A 365 -4.73 4.10 -23.74
C ARG A 365 -4.15 2.77 -23.24
N CYS A 366 -4.49 2.33 -22.02
CA CYS A 366 -4.18 1.00 -21.50
C CYS A 366 -5.33 0.00 -21.71
N ASN A 367 -6.14 0.23 -22.73
CA ASN A 367 -7.22 -0.64 -23.15
C ASN A 367 -6.86 -1.25 -24.51
N VAL A 368 -6.77 -2.60 -24.57
CA VAL A 368 -6.35 -3.34 -25.78
C VAL A 368 -7.34 -3.17 -26.95
N ALA A 369 -8.62 -2.95 -26.68
CA ALA A 369 -9.62 -2.69 -27.72
C ALA A 369 -9.47 -1.29 -28.33
N GLY A 370 -9.08 -0.30 -27.53
CA GLY A 370 -8.93 1.10 -27.93
C GLY A 370 -7.53 1.48 -28.43
N SER A 371 -6.47 0.74 -28.09
CA SER A 371 -5.07 1.08 -28.37
C SER A 371 -4.32 -0.03 -29.08
N ARG A 372 -4.16 0.09 -30.40
CA ARG A 372 -3.39 -0.89 -31.20
C ARG A 372 -1.93 -1.02 -30.75
N LYS A 373 -1.31 0.09 -30.30
CA LYS A 373 0.07 0.08 -29.79
C LYS A 373 0.13 -0.74 -28.50
N PHE A 374 -0.76 -0.50 -27.57
CA PHE A 374 -0.82 -1.23 -26.30
C PHE A 374 -1.07 -2.72 -26.54
N LEU A 375 -2.07 -3.09 -27.35
CA LEU A 375 -2.35 -4.47 -27.72
C LEU A 375 -1.12 -5.20 -28.29
N ARG A 376 -0.39 -4.55 -29.21
CA ARG A 376 0.82 -5.13 -29.78
C ARG A 376 1.87 -5.39 -28.70
N LEU A 377 2.13 -4.43 -27.82
CA LEU A 377 3.14 -4.55 -26.76
C LEU A 377 2.79 -5.69 -25.78
N ILE A 378 1.51 -5.83 -25.43
CA ILE A 378 1.06 -6.93 -24.57
C ILE A 378 1.25 -8.28 -25.26
N LYS A 379 0.84 -8.41 -26.54
CA LYS A 379 1.07 -9.65 -27.32
C LYS A 379 2.55 -10.01 -27.47
N GLU A 380 3.42 -9.01 -27.58
CA GLU A 380 4.89 -9.19 -27.64
C GLU A 380 5.53 -9.35 -26.27
N LYS A 381 4.74 -9.30 -25.16
CA LYS A 381 5.23 -9.35 -23.78
C LYS A 381 6.22 -8.22 -23.41
N LYS A 382 6.09 -7.07 -24.08
CA LYS A 382 6.89 -5.86 -23.85
C LYS A 382 6.25 -4.97 -22.79
N TYR A 383 6.15 -5.50 -21.59
CA TYR A 383 5.40 -4.83 -20.51
C TYR A 383 6.02 -3.51 -20.07
N GLU A 384 7.35 -3.38 -20.11
CA GLU A 384 8.03 -2.13 -19.77
C GLU A 384 7.62 -1.00 -20.71
N GLU A 385 7.61 -1.28 -22.04
CA GLU A 385 7.14 -0.31 -23.03
C GLU A 385 5.63 -0.03 -22.87
N ALA A 386 4.85 -1.01 -22.43
CA ALA A 386 3.43 -0.83 -22.15
C ALA A 386 3.21 0.07 -20.91
N LEU A 387 4.04 -0.04 -19.85
CA LEU A 387 4.02 0.84 -18.69
C LEU A 387 4.34 2.29 -19.05
N THR A 388 5.16 2.56 -20.09
CA THR A 388 5.40 3.94 -20.55
C THR A 388 4.12 4.60 -21.05
N ILE A 389 3.19 3.82 -21.63
CA ILE A 389 1.88 4.34 -22.05
C ILE A 389 1.05 4.77 -20.86
N ALA A 390 1.05 3.96 -19.79
CA ALA A 390 0.33 4.29 -18.56
C ALA A 390 0.93 5.55 -17.90
N ARG A 391 2.26 5.60 -17.77
CA ARG A 391 2.99 6.76 -17.20
C ARG A 391 2.69 8.04 -17.99
N LYS A 392 2.77 7.97 -19.32
CA LYS A 392 2.48 9.09 -20.19
C LYS A 392 1.06 9.64 -19.99
N GLN A 393 0.07 8.79 -19.83
CA GLN A 393 -1.30 9.24 -19.56
C GLN A 393 -1.42 10.00 -18.25
N VAL A 394 -0.74 9.51 -17.18
CA VAL A 394 -0.71 10.21 -15.88
C VAL A 394 -0.01 11.57 -16.00
N GLU A 395 1.09 11.63 -16.73
CA GLU A 395 1.80 12.89 -17.02
C GLU A 395 0.96 13.86 -17.83
N ASP A 396 0.16 13.37 -18.76
CA ASP A 396 -0.76 14.16 -19.60
C ASP A 396 -2.07 14.54 -18.87
N GLY A 397 -2.20 14.21 -17.58
CA GLY A 397 -3.31 14.66 -16.74
C GLY A 397 -4.44 13.64 -16.55
N ALA A 398 -4.24 12.36 -16.87
CA ALA A 398 -5.17 11.33 -16.43
C ALA A 398 -5.22 11.24 -14.91
N GLN A 399 -6.41 11.23 -14.36
CA GLN A 399 -6.66 11.16 -12.91
C GLN A 399 -7.10 9.76 -12.49
N VAL A 400 -7.47 8.92 -13.46
CA VAL A 400 -7.77 7.49 -13.35
C VAL A 400 -7.24 6.84 -14.61
N LEU A 401 -6.80 5.58 -14.55
CA LEU A 401 -6.39 4.80 -15.72
C LEU A 401 -7.35 3.65 -15.96
N ASP A 402 -7.90 3.57 -17.17
CA ASP A 402 -8.69 2.45 -17.65
C ASP A 402 -7.78 1.32 -18.12
N ILE A 403 -7.95 0.12 -17.56
CA ILE A 403 -7.11 -1.06 -17.82
C ILE A 403 -7.99 -2.20 -18.33
N ASN A 404 -7.77 -2.58 -19.59
CA ASN A 404 -8.56 -3.63 -20.24
C ASN A 404 -7.68 -4.56 -21.08
N PHE A 405 -7.91 -5.88 -20.96
CA PHE A 405 -7.23 -6.94 -21.70
C PHE A 405 -8.18 -7.87 -22.48
N ASP A 406 -9.41 -7.43 -22.77
CA ASP A 406 -10.40 -8.21 -23.49
C ASP A 406 -10.04 -8.31 -24.98
N ASP A 407 -9.25 -9.34 -25.33
CA ASP A 407 -8.91 -9.73 -26.72
C ASP A 407 -8.99 -11.25 -26.84
N GLY A 408 -9.48 -11.73 -27.97
CA GLY A 408 -9.70 -13.18 -28.20
C GLY A 408 -8.43 -14.04 -28.24
N LEU A 409 -7.26 -13.42 -28.31
CA LEU A 409 -5.96 -14.08 -28.38
C LEU A 409 -5.13 -13.91 -27.09
N LEU A 410 -5.67 -13.26 -26.07
CA LEU A 410 -5.02 -13.06 -24.77
C LEU A 410 -5.74 -13.87 -23.68
N ASP A 411 -5.00 -14.36 -22.72
CA ASP A 411 -5.55 -14.72 -21.42
C ASP A 411 -5.75 -13.43 -20.59
N ALA A 412 -6.94 -12.85 -20.72
CA ALA A 412 -7.26 -11.55 -20.14
C ALA A 412 -7.06 -11.54 -18.62
N LYS A 413 -7.29 -12.67 -17.93
CA LYS A 413 -7.13 -12.76 -16.47
C LYS A 413 -5.66 -12.77 -16.07
N GLU A 414 -4.86 -13.56 -16.74
CA GLU A 414 -3.41 -13.64 -16.50
C GLU A 414 -2.73 -12.30 -16.82
N GLU A 415 -3.09 -11.67 -17.94
CA GLU A 415 -2.56 -10.36 -18.33
C GLU A 415 -2.98 -9.26 -17.37
N MET A 416 -4.25 -9.27 -16.90
CA MET A 416 -4.74 -8.31 -15.91
C MET A 416 -3.92 -8.40 -14.63
N ILE A 417 -3.77 -9.59 -14.06
CA ILE A 417 -2.99 -9.80 -12.83
C ILE A 417 -1.54 -9.37 -13.02
N HIS A 418 -0.91 -9.83 -14.11
CA HIS A 418 0.50 -9.55 -14.36
C HIS A 418 0.76 -8.07 -14.54
N PHE A 419 -0.02 -7.41 -15.40
CA PHE A 419 0.17 -5.99 -15.68
C PHE A 419 -0.17 -5.09 -14.49
N LEU A 420 -1.23 -5.41 -13.73
CA LEU A 420 -1.56 -4.67 -12.51
C LEU A 420 -0.48 -4.80 -11.45
N ASN A 421 0.11 -5.99 -11.28
CA ASN A 421 1.22 -6.16 -10.35
C ASN A 421 2.46 -5.35 -10.76
N LEU A 422 2.74 -5.25 -12.06
CA LEU A 422 3.80 -4.38 -12.58
C LEU A 422 3.47 -2.90 -12.35
N LEU A 423 2.26 -2.49 -12.74
CA LEU A 423 1.80 -1.11 -12.67
C LEU A 423 1.79 -0.58 -11.23
N THR A 424 1.29 -1.40 -10.28
CA THR A 424 1.25 -1.02 -8.86
C THR A 424 2.62 -0.98 -8.20
N SER A 425 3.63 -1.57 -8.84
CA SER A 425 5.02 -1.46 -8.41
C SER A 425 5.72 -0.20 -8.94
N ASP A 426 5.04 0.59 -9.80
CA ASP A 426 5.51 1.88 -10.30
C ASP A 426 4.78 3.03 -9.60
N PRO A 427 5.42 3.75 -8.64
CA PRO A 427 4.73 4.76 -7.85
C PRO A 427 4.29 6.00 -8.63
N ASP A 428 4.92 6.31 -9.77
CA ASP A 428 4.51 7.43 -10.61
C ASP A 428 3.17 7.13 -11.30
N ILE A 429 2.88 5.86 -11.55
CA ILE A 429 1.60 5.41 -12.13
C ILE A 429 0.62 5.07 -11.01
N ALA A 430 1.06 4.30 -10.01
CA ALA A 430 0.21 3.80 -8.94
C ALA A 430 -0.40 4.89 -8.03
N ARG A 431 0.10 6.14 -8.13
CA ARG A 431 -0.47 7.27 -7.37
C ARG A 431 -1.92 7.57 -7.70
N VAL A 432 -2.35 7.30 -8.94
CA VAL A 432 -3.75 7.51 -9.37
C VAL A 432 -4.59 6.24 -9.19
N PRO A 433 -5.91 6.37 -8.95
CA PRO A 433 -6.84 5.24 -8.95
C PRO A 433 -6.89 4.54 -10.31
N LEU A 434 -7.30 3.27 -10.30
CA LEU A 434 -7.48 2.47 -11.51
C LEU A 434 -8.96 2.18 -11.79
N MET A 435 -9.29 2.09 -13.07
CA MET A 435 -10.54 1.52 -13.54
C MET A 435 -10.25 0.12 -14.08
N ILE A 436 -10.83 -0.89 -13.47
CA ILE A 436 -10.71 -2.29 -13.89
C ILE A 436 -11.82 -2.57 -14.88
N ASP A 437 -11.45 -2.73 -16.14
CA ASP A 437 -12.39 -2.86 -17.25
C ASP A 437 -12.30 -4.25 -17.88
N SER A 438 -13.39 -4.99 -17.82
CA SER A 438 -13.56 -6.26 -18.53
C SER A 438 -15.03 -6.66 -18.66
N SER A 439 -15.35 -7.31 -19.76
CA SER A 439 -16.63 -7.98 -19.98
C SER A 439 -16.76 -9.31 -19.20
N LYS A 440 -15.66 -9.82 -18.64
CA LYS A 440 -15.60 -11.08 -17.91
C LYS A 440 -15.48 -10.82 -16.41
N TRP A 441 -16.43 -11.29 -15.64
CA TRP A 441 -16.50 -11.03 -14.21
C TRP A 441 -15.32 -11.58 -13.41
N ASP A 442 -14.82 -12.74 -13.78
CA ASP A 442 -13.64 -13.36 -13.15
C ASP A 442 -12.35 -12.55 -13.38
N VAL A 443 -12.25 -11.85 -14.52
CA VAL A 443 -11.15 -10.91 -14.81
C VAL A 443 -11.26 -9.67 -13.92
N VAL A 444 -12.47 -9.10 -13.81
CA VAL A 444 -12.74 -7.96 -12.93
C VAL A 444 -12.35 -8.29 -11.49
N MET A 445 -12.84 -9.41 -10.97
CA MET A 445 -12.55 -9.81 -9.57
C MET A 445 -11.06 -10.12 -9.35
N ALA A 446 -10.38 -10.71 -10.33
CA ALA A 446 -8.94 -10.94 -10.27
C ALA A 446 -8.15 -9.61 -10.23
N GLY A 447 -8.55 -8.63 -11.06
CA GLY A 447 -7.95 -7.30 -11.05
C GLY A 447 -8.12 -6.57 -9.73
N LEU A 448 -9.32 -6.56 -9.16
CA LEU A 448 -9.60 -5.92 -7.87
C LEU A 448 -8.77 -6.50 -6.71
N LYS A 449 -8.43 -7.78 -6.77
CA LYS A 449 -7.60 -8.47 -5.77
C LYS A 449 -6.10 -8.20 -5.91
N CYS A 450 -5.69 -7.44 -6.92
CA CYS A 450 -4.29 -7.02 -7.14
C CYS A 450 -4.04 -5.57 -6.72
N VAL A 451 -5.08 -4.78 -6.43
CA VAL A 451 -4.95 -3.33 -6.22
C VAL A 451 -5.36 -2.93 -4.81
N GLN A 452 -4.45 -2.27 -4.09
CA GLN A 452 -4.70 -1.82 -2.71
C GLN A 452 -5.70 -0.66 -2.62
N GLY A 453 -5.76 0.20 -3.64
CA GLY A 453 -6.64 1.37 -3.68
C GLY A 453 -8.11 1.04 -3.93
N LYS A 454 -8.97 2.05 -3.78
CA LYS A 454 -10.38 1.99 -4.18
C LYS A 454 -10.49 2.27 -5.67
N CYS A 455 -10.81 1.22 -6.43
CA CYS A 455 -10.94 1.22 -7.88
C CYS A 455 -12.35 1.60 -8.34
N ILE A 456 -12.48 1.91 -9.65
CA ILE A 456 -13.73 1.86 -10.39
C ILE A 456 -13.78 0.54 -11.16
N VAL A 457 -14.94 -0.09 -11.24
CA VAL A 457 -15.18 -1.25 -12.11
C VAL A 457 -15.98 -0.80 -13.32
N ASN A 458 -15.53 -1.15 -14.50
CA ASN A 458 -16.22 -0.94 -15.79
C ASN A 458 -16.52 -2.33 -16.39
N SER A 459 -17.74 -2.84 -16.36
CA SER A 459 -18.96 -2.29 -15.81
C SER A 459 -19.92 -3.40 -15.35
N ILE A 460 -20.99 -3.02 -14.66
CA ILE A 460 -22.14 -3.89 -14.44
C ILE A 460 -23.36 -3.36 -15.22
N SER A 461 -24.30 -4.23 -15.55
CA SER A 461 -25.54 -3.87 -16.23
C SER A 461 -26.66 -4.88 -16.00
N LEU A 462 -27.87 -4.50 -16.33
CA LEU A 462 -29.06 -5.37 -16.29
C LEU A 462 -29.18 -6.32 -17.51
N LYS A 463 -28.19 -6.35 -18.40
CA LYS A 463 -28.17 -7.17 -19.61
C LYS A 463 -28.45 -8.66 -19.36
N GLU A 464 -27.89 -9.20 -18.28
CA GLU A 464 -28.01 -10.60 -17.90
C GLU A 464 -29.07 -10.80 -16.81
N GLY A 465 -29.94 -9.82 -16.59
CA GLY A 465 -31.03 -9.86 -15.63
C GLY A 465 -30.65 -9.34 -14.23
N GLU A 466 -31.70 -9.11 -13.44
CA GLU A 466 -31.59 -8.47 -12.12
C GLU A 466 -30.78 -9.28 -11.13
N GLU A 467 -30.94 -10.60 -11.09
CA GLU A 467 -30.29 -11.48 -10.11
C GLU A 467 -28.76 -11.39 -10.23
N LYS A 468 -28.25 -11.48 -11.47
CA LYS A 468 -26.81 -11.39 -11.71
C LYS A 468 -26.26 -10.00 -11.44
N PHE A 469 -27.00 -8.96 -11.82
CA PHE A 469 -26.67 -7.59 -11.51
C PHE A 469 -26.50 -7.35 -9.98
N LEU A 470 -27.48 -7.83 -9.21
CA LEU A 470 -27.42 -7.71 -7.74
C LEU A 470 -26.31 -8.56 -7.12
N SER A 471 -25.99 -9.73 -7.68
CA SER A 471 -24.87 -10.57 -7.22
C SER A 471 -23.54 -9.82 -7.41
N HIS A 472 -23.29 -9.31 -8.61
CA HIS A 472 -22.08 -8.55 -8.90
C HIS A 472 -21.97 -7.30 -8.00
N ALA A 473 -23.07 -6.58 -7.82
CA ALA A 473 -23.07 -5.40 -6.94
C ALA A 473 -22.74 -5.75 -5.48
N ARG A 474 -23.21 -6.88 -4.95
CA ARG A 474 -22.84 -7.33 -3.59
C ARG A 474 -21.36 -7.66 -3.47
N GLU A 475 -20.78 -8.32 -4.48
CA GLU A 475 -19.34 -8.62 -4.49
C GLU A 475 -18.51 -7.33 -4.55
N LEU A 476 -18.89 -6.37 -5.39
CA LEU A 476 -18.21 -5.06 -5.45
C LEU A 476 -18.30 -4.32 -4.13
N ARG A 477 -19.47 -4.34 -3.47
CA ARG A 477 -19.62 -3.73 -2.15
C ARG A 477 -18.72 -4.39 -1.10
N LYS A 478 -18.53 -5.72 -1.15
CA LYS A 478 -17.65 -6.44 -0.21
C LYS A 478 -16.19 -6.07 -0.39
N ILE A 479 -15.72 -5.89 -1.62
CA ILE A 479 -14.33 -5.58 -1.91
C ILE A 479 -14.03 -4.08 -1.91
N GLY A 480 -15.08 -3.24 -1.97
CA GLY A 480 -14.98 -1.79 -1.88
C GLY A 480 -14.56 -1.10 -3.18
N ALA A 481 -15.30 -1.32 -4.25
CA ALA A 481 -15.10 -0.65 -5.52
C ALA A 481 -16.32 0.22 -5.88
N ALA A 482 -16.06 1.39 -6.49
CA ALA A 482 -17.07 2.12 -7.23
C ALA A 482 -17.35 1.41 -8.56
N THR A 483 -18.49 1.65 -9.19
CA THR A 483 -18.84 0.93 -10.42
C THR A 483 -19.51 1.80 -11.45
N VAL A 484 -19.10 1.60 -12.70
CA VAL A 484 -19.85 2.07 -13.87
C VAL A 484 -21.06 1.16 -14.05
N VAL A 485 -22.22 1.76 -14.20
CA VAL A 485 -23.51 1.10 -14.52
C VAL A 485 -23.91 1.51 -15.91
N MET A 486 -23.82 0.60 -16.86
CA MET A 486 -24.22 0.87 -18.23
C MET A 486 -25.75 0.86 -18.39
N ALA A 487 -26.29 1.79 -19.16
CA ALA A 487 -27.68 1.81 -19.55
C ALA A 487 -27.99 0.70 -20.57
N PHE A 488 -27.97 -0.54 -20.08
CA PHE A 488 -28.17 -1.77 -20.85
C PHE A 488 -29.00 -2.76 -20.01
N ASP A 489 -30.11 -3.20 -20.52
CA ASP A 489 -30.97 -4.18 -19.85
C ASP A 489 -31.22 -5.43 -20.70
N GLU A 490 -32.14 -6.26 -20.28
CA GLU A 490 -32.52 -7.51 -20.93
C GLU A 490 -33.05 -7.34 -22.36
N VAL A 491 -33.56 -6.13 -22.67
CA VAL A 491 -34.05 -5.78 -24.01
C VAL A 491 -32.93 -5.35 -24.95
N GLY A 492 -31.89 -4.71 -24.37
CA GLY A 492 -30.73 -4.24 -25.12
C GLY A 492 -30.17 -2.92 -24.64
N GLN A 493 -29.26 -2.37 -25.42
CA GLN A 493 -28.59 -1.09 -25.17
C GLN A 493 -29.57 0.07 -25.34
N ALA A 494 -29.59 0.99 -24.39
CA ALA A 494 -30.39 2.20 -24.48
C ALA A 494 -29.83 3.16 -25.55
N THR A 495 -30.68 3.52 -26.54
CA THR A 495 -30.33 4.44 -27.59
C THR A 495 -31.05 5.78 -27.44
N SER A 496 -32.32 5.80 -27.00
CA SER A 496 -33.10 7.02 -26.80
C SER A 496 -32.99 7.54 -25.35
N PHE A 497 -33.29 8.81 -25.18
CA PHE A 497 -33.34 9.49 -23.89
C PHE A 497 -34.21 8.71 -22.86
N GLU A 498 -35.43 8.33 -23.26
CA GLU A 498 -36.41 7.68 -22.38
C GLU A 498 -35.88 6.32 -21.88
N ARG A 499 -35.23 5.55 -22.76
CA ARG A 499 -34.67 4.26 -22.40
C ARG A 499 -33.46 4.42 -21.48
N LYS A 500 -32.62 5.45 -21.73
CA LYS A 500 -31.46 5.75 -20.88
C LYS A 500 -31.90 6.03 -19.44
N ILE A 501 -32.88 6.92 -19.25
CA ILE A 501 -33.35 7.29 -17.90
C ILE A 501 -34.10 6.15 -17.22
N GLU A 502 -34.93 5.38 -17.94
CA GLU A 502 -35.66 4.22 -17.42
C GLU A 502 -34.70 3.17 -16.81
N ILE A 503 -33.67 2.81 -17.56
CA ILE A 503 -32.69 1.79 -17.12
C ILE A 503 -31.86 2.31 -15.95
N CYS A 504 -31.37 3.57 -16.00
CA CYS A 504 -30.59 4.18 -14.93
C CYS A 504 -31.39 4.30 -13.64
N GLU A 505 -32.66 4.73 -13.71
CA GLU A 505 -33.53 4.80 -12.53
C GLU A 505 -33.77 3.41 -11.91
N ARG A 506 -34.06 2.39 -12.73
CA ARG A 506 -34.25 1.01 -12.28
C ARG A 506 -32.98 0.50 -11.59
N ALA A 507 -31.83 0.65 -12.22
CA ALA A 507 -30.54 0.22 -11.69
C ALA A 507 -30.21 0.93 -10.37
N TYR A 508 -30.43 2.25 -10.30
CA TYR A 508 -30.21 3.04 -9.07
C TYR A 508 -31.04 2.50 -7.90
N LYS A 509 -32.35 2.27 -8.08
CA LYS A 509 -33.23 1.74 -7.05
C LYS A 509 -32.78 0.35 -6.58
N LEU A 510 -32.42 -0.53 -7.51
CA LEU A 510 -31.91 -1.86 -7.17
C LEU A 510 -30.63 -1.81 -6.36
N LEU A 511 -29.67 -0.95 -6.71
CA LEU A 511 -28.41 -0.82 -6.01
C LEU A 511 -28.60 -0.22 -4.61
N THR A 512 -29.35 0.87 -4.49
CA THR A 512 -29.48 1.60 -3.23
C THR A 512 -30.43 0.90 -2.26
N GLU A 513 -31.56 0.36 -2.72
CA GLU A 513 -32.58 -0.24 -1.86
C GLU A 513 -32.30 -1.72 -1.53
N LYS A 514 -31.85 -2.53 -2.51
CA LYS A 514 -31.65 -3.98 -2.29
C LYS A 514 -30.21 -4.36 -1.89
N VAL A 515 -29.22 -3.64 -2.37
CA VAL A 515 -27.81 -3.90 -2.06
C VAL A 515 -27.28 -2.95 -1.00
N HIS A 516 -27.93 -1.81 -0.78
CA HIS A 516 -27.43 -0.70 0.02
C HIS A 516 -26.04 -0.25 -0.46
N PHE A 517 -25.87 -0.20 -1.79
CA PHE A 517 -24.67 0.29 -2.44
C PHE A 517 -24.57 1.80 -2.21
N PRO A 518 -23.40 2.36 -1.86
CA PRO A 518 -23.26 3.80 -1.67
C PRO A 518 -23.62 4.53 -2.97
N PRO A 519 -24.59 5.48 -2.94
CA PRO A 519 -25.00 6.16 -4.16
C PRO A 519 -23.89 6.99 -4.80
N GLU A 520 -22.93 7.49 -4.01
CA GLU A 520 -21.73 8.18 -4.44
C GLU A 520 -20.72 7.28 -5.17
N ASP A 521 -20.83 5.98 -5.07
CA ASP A 521 -20.00 5.00 -5.77
C ASP A 521 -20.65 4.48 -7.07
N ILE A 522 -21.85 4.99 -7.43
CA ILE A 522 -22.58 4.65 -8.67
C ILE A 522 -22.24 5.67 -9.74
N ILE A 523 -21.70 5.19 -10.86
CA ILE A 523 -21.31 5.99 -12.01
C ILE A 523 -22.12 5.51 -13.23
N PHE A 524 -23.06 6.28 -13.71
CA PHE A 524 -23.84 5.89 -14.87
C PHE A 524 -23.09 6.17 -16.17
N ASP A 525 -23.08 5.18 -17.11
CA ASP A 525 -22.78 5.38 -18.52
C ASP A 525 -24.06 5.21 -19.32
N PRO A 526 -24.74 6.31 -19.70
CA PRO A 526 -25.93 6.24 -20.50
C PRO A 526 -25.64 5.95 -21.99
N ASN A 527 -24.52 5.35 -22.30
CA ASN A 527 -24.02 4.93 -23.60
C ASN A 527 -23.72 6.10 -24.57
N VAL A 528 -22.45 6.41 -24.73
CA VAL A 528 -21.97 7.28 -25.80
C VAL A 528 -21.94 6.49 -27.10
N LEU A 529 -22.78 6.87 -28.05
CA LEU A 529 -22.95 6.21 -29.33
C LEU A 529 -22.48 7.12 -30.46
N SER A 530 -22.07 6.51 -31.59
CA SER A 530 -21.55 7.25 -32.73
C SER A 530 -22.66 8.02 -33.48
N ILE A 531 -22.36 9.27 -33.80
CA ILE A 531 -23.24 10.14 -34.61
C ILE A 531 -22.70 10.31 -36.04
N ALA A 532 -23.47 10.96 -36.89
CA ALA A 532 -23.13 11.27 -38.28
C ALA A 532 -22.66 10.02 -39.07
N THR A 533 -23.38 8.93 -38.89
CA THR A 533 -23.09 7.64 -39.55
C THR A 533 -23.76 7.51 -40.92
N GLY A 534 -24.55 8.51 -41.34
CA GLY A 534 -25.43 8.50 -42.51
C GLY A 534 -26.80 7.87 -42.27
N MET A 535 -27.10 7.47 -41.00
CA MET A 535 -28.41 6.95 -40.59
C MET A 535 -29.09 7.97 -39.68
N ALA A 536 -30.27 8.46 -40.08
CA ALA A 536 -30.99 9.52 -39.36
C ALA A 536 -31.34 9.17 -37.90
N GLU A 537 -31.52 7.88 -37.62
CA GLU A 537 -31.78 7.38 -36.25
C GLU A 537 -30.60 7.60 -35.27
N HIS A 538 -29.36 7.78 -35.80
CA HIS A 538 -28.17 8.00 -34.98
C HIS A 538 -27.89 9.48 -34.69
N ASP A 539 -28.57 10.37 -35.36
CA ASP A 539 -28.26 11.79 -35.32
C ASP A 539 -28.55 12.44 -33.95
N ARG A 540 -29.48 11.87 -33.17
CA ARG A 540 -29.82 12.36 -31.82
C ARG A 540 -28.97 11.76 -30.68
N TYR A 541 -28.17 10.75 -30.92
CA TYR A 541 -27.52 9.99 -29.85
C TYR A 541 -26.70 10.86 -28.92
N ALA A 542 -26.02 11.90 -29.42
CA ALA A 542 -25.25 12.82 -28.59
C ALA A 542 -26.19 13.67 -27.70
N LEU A 543 -27.25 14.23 -28.27
CA LEU A 543 -28.22 15.02 -27.52
C LEU A 543 -28.93 14.17 -26.46
N ASP A 544 -29.37 12.95 -26.82
CA ASP A 544 -30.04 12.03 -25.90
C ASP A 544 -29.12 11.62 -24.71
N PHE A 545 -27.81 11.55 -24.90
CA PHE A 545 -26.85 11.36 -23.83
C PHE A 545 -26.76 12.60 -22.94
N ILE A 546 -26.65 13.79 -23.52
CA ILE A 546 -26.52 15.05 -22.78
C ILE A 546 -27.78 15.31 -21.96
N GLU A 547 -28.97 15.13 -22.53
CA GLU A 547 -30.25 15.27 -21.83
C GLU A 547 -30.39 14.23 -20.69
N ALA A 548 -29.99 12.96 -20.94
CA ALA A 548 -30.00 11.92 -19.91
C ALA A 548 -29.03 12.23 -18.78
N THR A 549 -27.86 12.81 -19.06
CA THR A 549 -26.91 13.27 -18.06
C THR A 549 -27.55 14.27 -17.12
N GLY A 550 -28.18 15.33 -17.65
CA GLY A 550 -28.89 16.34 -16.84
C GLY A 550 -30.02 15.73 -16.01
N TRP A 551 -30.76 14.78 -16.57
CA TRP A 551 -31.81 14.09 -15.84
C TRP A 551 -31.27 13.23 -14.68
N ILE A 552 -30.20 12.45 -14.90
CA ILE A 552 -29.55 11.59 -13.91
C ILE A 552 -29.06 12.45 -12.74
N ARG A 553 -28.33 13.51 -13.03
CA ARG A 553 -27.78 14.41 -11.99
C ARG A 553 -28.87 15.07 -11.13
N LYS A 554 -30.05 15.30 -11.71
CA LYS A 554 -31.18 15.93 -11.00
C LYS A 554 -31.98 14.91 -10.19
N ASN A 555 -32.16 13.68 -10.69
CA ASN A 555 -33.14 12.75 -10.16
C ASN A 555 -32.52 11.56 -9.38
N LEU A 556 -31.23 11.25 -9.58
CA LEU A 556 -30.52 10.16 -8.91
C LEU A 556 -29.46 10.76 -7.96
N PRO A 557 -29.81 11.08 -6.72
CA PRO A 557 -28.92 11.81 -5.81
C PRO A 557 -27.57 11.14 -5.63
N TYR A 558 -26.51 11.94 -5.65
CA TYR A 558 -25.10 11.55 -5.47
C TYR A 558 -24.49 10.67 -6.57
N ALA A 559 -25.29 10.13 -7.50
CA ALA A 559 -24.75 9.36 -8.61
C ALA A 559 -23.97 10.26 -9.59
N HIS A 560 -22.97 9.67 -10.22
CA HIS A 560 -22.07 10.30 -11.18
C HIS A 560 -22.39 9.88 -12.61
N VAL A 561 -21.84 10.60 -13.59
CA VAL A 561 -22.01 10.26 -15.00
C VAL A 561 -20.65 10.22 -15.69
N SER A 562 -20.41 9.12 -16.41
CA SER A 562 -19.24 8.86 -17.23
C SER A 562 -19.64 8.41 -18.64
N GLY A 563 -18.67 8.24 -19.51
CA GLY A 563 -18.88 7.63 -20.82
C GLY A 563 -17.60 7.48 -21.62
N GLY A 564 -17.59 6.55 -22.55
CA GLY A 564 -16.50 6.33 -23.48
C GLY A 564 -16.55 7.37 -24.63
N VAL A 565 -15.99 8.54 -24.41
CA VAL A 565 -16.13 9.72 -25.30
C VAL A 565 -15.65 9.44 -26.71
N SER A 566 -14.60 8.65 -26.90
CA SER A 566 -14.06 8.29 -28.21
C SER A 566 -15.03 7.51 -29.10
N ASN A 567 -16.11 6.94 -28.54
CA ASN A 567 -17.15 6.24 -29.30
C ASN A 567 -17.99 7.20 -30.17
N LEU A 568 -18.23 8.43 -29.67
CA LEU A 568 -19.02 9.44 -30.38
C LEU A 568 -18.54 9.67 -31.81
N SER A 569 -17.21 9.80 -31.93
CA SER A 569 -16.53 10.18 -33.20
C SER A 569 -16.02 8.97 -33.99
N PHE A 570 -16.54 7.77 -33.70
CA PHE A 570 -16.08 6.55 -34.38
C PHE A 570 -16.28 6.55 -35.88
N SER A 571 -17.37 7.18 -36.40
CA SER A 571 -17.65 7.35 -37.81
C SER A 571 -16.55 8.10 -38.58
N PHE A 572 -15.77 8.94 -37.88
CA PHE A 572 -14.66 9.71 -38.44
C PHE A 572 -13.27 9.09 -38.20
N ARG A 573 -13.19 7.77 -38.04
CA ARG A 573 -11.90 7.09 -37.92
C ARG A 573 -10.97 7.42 -39.08
N GLY A 574 -9.75 7.91 -38.80
CA GLY A 574 -8.78 8.37 -39.78
C GLY A 574 -8.66 9.90 -39.85
N ASN A 575 -9.66 10.66 -39.40
CA ASN A 575 -9.60 12.11 -39.31
C ASN A 575 -9.45 12.57 -37.85
N ASN A 576 -8.19 12.64 -37.36
CA ASN A 576 -7.91 12.91 -35.97
C ASN A 576 -8.41 14.28 -35.49
N TYR A 577 -8.38 15.31 -36.38
CA TYR A 577 -8.82 16.64 -36.00
C TYR A 577 -10.33 16.68 -35.80
N VAL A 578 -11.10 16.15 -36.75
CA VAL A 578 -12.57 16.10 -36.62
C VAL A 578 -13.00 15.33 -35.39
N ARG A 579 -12.32 14.21 -35.13
CA ARG A 579 -12.59 13.44 -33.91
C ARG A 579 -12.30 14.21 -32.62
N ALA A 580 -11.17 14.90 -32.58
CA ALA A 580 -10.80 15.69 -31.39
C ALA A 580 -11.77 16.86 -31.18
N ALA A 581 -12.12 17.58 -32.26
CA ALA A 581 -13.08 18.69 -32.21
C ALA A 581 -14.48 18.20 -31.79
N LEU A 582 -14.98 17.12 -32.37
CA LEU A 582 -16.29 16.56 -32.07
C LEU A 582 -16.36 16.13 -30.59
N ASN A 583 -15.32 15.46 -30.10
CA ASN A 583 -15.25 15.06 -28.70
C ASN A 583 -15.17 16.28 -27.74
N ALA A 584 -14.44 17.34 -28.12
CA ALA A 584 -14.35 18.56 -27.34
C ALA A 584 -15.69 19.29 -27.21
N VAL A 585 -16.43 19.42 -28.34
CA VAL A 585 -17.76 20.04 -28.33
C VAL A 585 -18.77 19.21 -27.54
N PHE A 586 -18.76 17.90 -27.70
CA PHE A 586 -19.60 17.01 -26.89
C PHE A 586 -19.33 17.17 -25.40
N LEU A 587 -18.06 17.14 -25.00
CA LEU A 587 -17.67 17.30 -23.59
C LEU A 587 -18.09 18.66 -23.03
N TYR A 588 -17.98 19.74 -23.83
CA TYR A 588 -18.41 21.06 -23.40
C TYR A 588 -19.89 21.06 -22.98
N HIS A 589 -20.78 20.46 -23.78
CA HIS A 589 -22.22 20.39 -23.48
C HIS A 589 -22.51 19.36 -22.36
N ALA A 590 -21.90 18.18 -22.42
CA ALA A 590 -22.16 17.12 -21.45
C ALA A 590 -21.67 17.51 -20.02
N ILE A 591 -20.52 18.19 -19.90
CA ILE A 591 -20.02 18.74 -18.64
C ILE A 591 -20.97 19.84 -18.13
N GLY A 592 -21.49 20.68 -19.02
CA GLY A 592 -22.50 21.68 -18.69
C GLY A 592 -23.76 21.10 -18.07
N GLU A 593 -24.18 19.90 -18.48
CA GLU A 593 -25.32 19.15 -17.92
C GLU A 593 -24.94 18.26 -16.72
N GLY A 594 -23.65 18.23 -16.33
CA GLY A 594 -23.18 17.56 -15.11
C GLY A 594 -22.47 16.25 -15.30
N MET A 595 -21.98 15.92 -16.50
CA MET A 595 -21.01 14.83 -16.70
C MET A 595 -19.73 15.21 -15.95
N ASP A 596 -19.31 14.41 -15.01
CA ASP A 596 -18.22 14.75 -14.09
C ASP A 596 -16.94 13.91 -14.31
N MET A 597 -17.02 12.89 -15.14
CA MET A 597 -15.85 12.10 -15.57
C MET A 597 -16.08 11.49 -16.96
N GLY A 598 -15.01 11.05 -17.62
CA GLY A 598 -15.11 10.37 -18.91
C GLY A 598 -13.83 9.65 -19.30
N ILE A 599 -14.01 8.57 -20.06
CA ILE A 599 -12.92 7.77 -20.63
C ILE A 599 -12.47 8.50 -21.90
N VAL A 600 -11.30 9.10 -21.84
CA VAL A 600 -10.76 10.02 -22.85
C VAL A 600 -9.29 9.74 -23.13
N ASN A 601 -8.80 10.29 -24.24
CA ASN A 601 -7.36 10.39 -24.47
C ASN A 601 -6.81 11.65 -23.78
N PRO A 602 -6.06 11.54 -22.69
CA PRO A 602 -5.56 12.72 -21.95
C PRO A 602 -4.58 13.57 -22.74
N SER A 603 -3.93 13.00 -23.78
CA SER A 603 -3.01 13.74 -24.66
C SER A 603 -3.72 14.63 -25.70
N THR A 604 -5.06 14.67 -25.71
CA THR A 604 -5.80 15.52 -26.65
C THR A 604 -5.79 16.97 -26.14
N SER A 605 -5.29 17.87 -26.98
CA SER A 605 -5.14 19.30 -26.65
C SER A 605 -6.20 20.22 -27.27
N VAL A 606 -7.14 19.69 -28.04
CA VAL A 606 -8.19 20.50 -28.69
C VAL A 606 -9.27 20.78 -27.63
N THR A 607 -9.51 22.07 -27.40
CA THR A 607 -10.61 22.54 -26.56
C THR A 607 -11.72 23.17 -27.40
N TYR A 608 -12.89 23.41 -26.82
CA TYR A 608 -14.01 24.05 -27.48
C TYR A 608 -13.63 25.41 -28.09
N ASP A 609 -12.84 26.21 -27.37
CA ASP A 609 -12.41 27.56 -27.79
C ASP A 609 -11.31 27.55 -28.86
N ASP A 610 -10.62 26.44 -29.08
CA ASP A 610 -9.57 26.29 -30.09
C ASP A 610 -10.13 26.03 -31.52
N ILE A 611 -11.42 25.71 -31.61
CA ILE A 611 -12.07 25.35 -32.86
C ILE A 611 -12.46 26.64 -33.63
N ASP A 612 -12.16 26.66 -34.93
CA ASP A 612 -12.62 27.76 -35.80
C ASP A 612 -14.13 27.98 -35.69
N LYS A 613 -14.57 29.22 -35.59
CA LYS A 613 -15.97 29.58 -35.31
C LYS A 613 -16.98 29.04 -36.31
N ASP A 614 -16.62 28.99 -37.62
CA ASP A 614 -17.50 28.47 -38.66
C ASP A 614 -17.61 26.96 -38.58
N GLN A 615 -16.50 26.29 -38.26
CA GLN A 615 -16.46 24.85 -37.99
C GLN A 615 -17.15 24.50 -36.66
N LEU A 616 -16.93 25.27 -35.62
CA LEU A 616 -17.54 25.09 -34.31
C LEU A 616 -19.05 25.05 -34.40
N LYS A 617 -19.64 25.95 -35.19
CA LYS A 617 -21.08 25.97 -35.41
C LYS A 617 -21.58 24.65 -36.03
N ILE A 618 -20.85 24.08 -36.99
CA ILE A 618 -21.23 22.81 -37.62
C ILE A 618 -21.17 21.65 -36.62
N PHE A 619 -20.13 21.63 -35.74
CA PHE A 619 -20.02 20.64 -34.70
C PHE A 619 -21.13 20.79 -33.65
N ASP A 620 -21.42 22.02 -33.17
CA ASP A 620 -22.50 22.29 -32.24
C ASP A 620 -23.86 21.88 -32.81
N ASP A 621 -24.15 22.27 -34.07
CA ASP A 621 -25.40 21.91 -34.72
C ASP A 621 -25.60 20.40 -34.85
N ALA A 622 -24.54 19.65 -35.08
CA ALA A 622 -24.59 18.18 -35.16
C ALA A 622 -24.75 17.52 -33.78
N ILE A 623 -24.04 17.99 -32.76
CA ILE A 623 -24.12 17.48 -31.39
C ILE A 623 -25.50 17.75 -30.79
N MET A 624 -26.02 18.97 -30.95
CA MET A 624 -27.26 19.41 -30.37
C MET A 624 -28.47 19.11 -31.26
N TYR A 625 -28.26 18.46 -32.40
CA TYR A 625 -29.27 18.08 -33.37
C TYR A 625 -30.21 19.25 -33.72
N THR A 626 -29.63 20.38 -34.11
CA THR A 626 -30.42 21.59 -34.41
C THR A 626 -31.25 21.49 -35.69
N SER A 627 -30.87 20.60 -36.60
CA SER A 627 -31.67 20.26 -37.80
C SER A 627 -31.32 18.86 -38.33
N PRO A 628 -32.20 18.22 -39.09
CA PRO A 628 -31.93 16.93 -39.74
C PRO A 628 -30.71 16.93 -40.66
N GLU A 629 -30.35 18.12 -41.23
CA GLU A 629 -29.21 18.28 -42.16
C GLU A 629 -27.88 18.52 -41.43
N ALA A 630 -27.86 18.67 -40.09
CA ALA A 630 -26.66 18.99 -39.32
C ALA A 630 -25.58 17.93 -39.47
N SER A 631 -25.94 16.64 -39.36
CA SER A 631 -25.02 15.51 -39.57
C SER A 631 -24.42 15.47 -40.95
N GLN A 632 -25.22 15.79 -41.99
CA GLN A 632 -24.73 15.83 -43.37
C GLN A 632 -23.69 16.93 -43.57
N LYS A 633 -23.91 18.13 -42.99
CA LYS A 633 -22.94 19.25 -43.04
C LYS A 633 -21.63 18.87 -42.32
N LEU A 634 -21.71 18.13 -41.23
CA LEU A 634 -20.53 17.63 -40.52
C LEU A 634 -19.74 16.63 -41.39
N ILE A 635 -20.40 15.72 -42.08
CA ILE A 635 -19.75 14.78 -42.99
C ILE A 635 -19.04 15.54 -44.13
N GLU A 636 -19.72 16.53 -44.78
CA GLU A 636 -19.14 17.36 -45.82
C GLU A 636 -17.92 18.16 -45.34
N LEU A 637 -17.97 18.70 -44.11
CA LEU A 637 -16.82 19.36 -43.47
C LEU A 637 -15.66 18.36 -43.26
N ALA A 638 -15.94 17.15 -42.75
CA ALA A 638 -14.93 16.15 -42.49
C ALA A 638 -14.21 15.72 -43.80
N ASP A 639 -14.96 15.52 -44.90
CA ASP A 639 -14.41 15.19 -46.22
C ASP A 639 -13.49 16.30 -46.72
N LYS A 640 -13.95 17.56 -46.65
CA LYS A 640 -13.15 18.73 -47.04
C LYS A 640 -11.84 18.80 -46.26
N LEU A 641 -11.88 18.66 -44.93
CA LEU A 641 -10.70 18.73 -44.08
C LEU A 641 -9.73 17.56 -44.37
N LEU A 642 -10.24 16.40 -44.73
CA LEU A 642 -9.41 15.24 -45.10
C LEU A 642 -8.72 15.48 -46.47
N GLU A 643 -9.41 16.06 -47.42
CA GLU A 643 -8.84 16.45 -48.72
C GLU A 643 -7.73 17.50 -48.57
N GLU A 644 -7.92 18.50 -47.69
CA GLU A 644 -6.94 19.53 -47.40
C GLU A 644 -5.69 18.93 -46.69
N GLN A 645 -5.85 17.95 -45.79
CA GLN A 645 -4.73 17.23 -45.18
C GLN A 645 -3.91 16.43 -46.21
N ASN A 646 -4.60 15.78 -47.15
CA ASN A 646 -3.96 14.95 -48.17
C ASN A 646 -3.28 15.80 -49.27
N ALA A 647 -3.72 17.04 -49.49
CA ALA A 647 -3.16 17.98 -50.50
C ALA A 647 -1.86 18.69 -50.03
N GLY A 648 -1.30 18.36 -48.88
CA GLY A 648 0.03 18.82 -48.44
C GLY A 648 0.06 20.14 -47.69
N GLY A 649 -1.07 20.61 -47.17
CA GLY A 649 -1.19 21.84 -46.36
C GLY A 649 -1.08 21.62 -44.82
N GLY A 650 -0.50 20.53 -44.37
CA GLY A 650 -0.54 20.12 -42.99
C GLY A 650 0.16 21.06 -42.00
N LYS A 651 -0.57 22.00 -41.40
CA LYS A 651 -0.27 22.44 -40.04
C LYS A 651 -0.82 21.36 -39.08
N SER A 652 0.06 20.46 -38.69
CA SER A 652 -0.26 19.51 -37.63
C SER A 652 -0.45 20.28 -36.30
N LEU A 653 -1.68 20.42 -35.86
CA LEU A 653 -2.02 20.96 -34.52
C LEU A 653 -1.68 19.97 -33.38
N THR A 654 -1.09 18.81 -33.72
CA THR A 654 -0.71 17.77 -32.74
C THR A 654 0.74 17.81 -32.33
N SER A 655 1.56 18.84 -32.70
CA SER A 655 3.02 18.78 -32.54
C SER A 655 3.61 19.66 -31.45
N ASN A 656 2.85 20.26 -30.55
CA ASN A 656 3.43 21.17 -29.55
C ASN A 656 3.59 20.61 -28.13
N HIS A 657 3.22 19.35 -27.84
CA HIS A 657 3.45 18.78 -26.50
C HIS A 657 4.55 17.73 -26.42
N ASN A 658 5.11 17.24 -27.53
CA ASN A 658 6.24 16.30 -27.46
C ASN A 658 7.59 16.97 -27.16
N VAL A 659 7.68 18.30 -27.15
CA VAL A 659 8.93 19.01 -26.90
C VAL A 659 9.23 19.17 -25.41
N ALA A 660 8.23 19.12 -24.54
CA ALA A 660 8.44 19.30 -23.08
C ALA A 660 8.73 17.98 -22.34
N ALA A 661 8.19 16.85 -22.82
CA ALA A 661 8.36 15.55 -22.18
C ALA A 661 9.79 15.00 -22.30
N ASP A 662 10.49 15.33 -23.40
CA ASP A 662 11.85 14.85 -23.67
C ASP A 662 12.93 15.94 -23.50
N ALA A 663 12.61 17.07 -22.87
CA ALA A 663 13.58 18.16 -22.66
C ALA A 663 14.84 17.69 -21.90
N TRP A 664 14.70 16.71 -20.99
CA TRP A 664 15.81 16.11 -20.27
C TRP A 664 16.79 15.33 -21.18
N ARG A 665 16.32 14.86 -22.35
CA ARG A 665 17.19 14.19 -23.35
C ARG A 665 18.23 15.13 -23.97
N ALA A 666 18.01 16.44 -23.91
CA ALA A 666 18.96 17.46 -24.39
C ALA A 666 20.08 17.77 -23.37
N GLU A 667 20.00 17.26 -22.15
CA GLU A 667 21.02 17.46 -21.11
C GLU A 667 22.25 16.56 -21.33
N SER A 668 23.30 16.79 -20.53
CA SER A 668 24.49 15.94 -20.57
C SER A 668 24.19 14.51 -20.15
N VAL A 669 25.00 13.55 -20.60
CA VAL A 669 24.79 12.12 -20.33
C VAL A 669 24.72 11.82 -18.83
N GLU A 670 25.50 12.51 -18.00
CA GLU A 670 25.46 12.36 -16.54
C GLU A 670 24.11 12.78 -15.96
N LYS A 671 23.58 13.91 -16.43
CA LYS A 671 22.28 14.41 -15.98
C LYS A 671 21.14 13.53 -16.49
N ARG A 672 21.28 12.98 -17.70
CA ARG A 672 20.30 12.03 -18.24
C ARG A 672 20.28 10.73 -17.43
N LEU A 673 21.46 10.18 -17.12
CA LEU A 673 21.57 9.00 -16.26
C LEU A 673 21.02 9.27 -14.86
N ALA A 674 21.35 10.41 -14.24
CA ALA A 674 20.81 10.78 -12.94
C ALA A 674 19.28 10.96 -12.96
N TYR A 675 18.75 11.58 -14.00
CA TYR A 675 17.30 11.74 -14.17
C TYR A 675 16.60 10.38 -14.37
N ALA A 676 17.16 9.53 -15.25
CA ALA A 676 16.65 8.21 -15.53
C ALA A 676 16.63 7.33 -14.27
N LEU A 677 17.70 7.36 -13.46
CA LEU A 677 17.73 6.66 -12.18
C LEU A 677 16.64 7.18 -11.23
N ARG A 678 16.61 8.49 -10.97
CA ARG A 678 15.67 9.12 -10.04
C ARG A 678 14.20 8.86 -10.42
N LYS A 679 13.91 8.80 -11.72
CA LYS A 679 12.55 8.51 -12.24
C LYS A 679 12.31 7.03 -12.50
N GLY A 680 13.34 6.20 -12.42
CA GLY A 680 13.26 4.77 -12.70
C GLY A 680 12.93 4.46 -14.17
N ILE A 681 13.48 5.24 -15.09
CA ILE A 681 13.29 5.09 -16.54
C ILE A 681 14.41 4.20 -17.10
N THR A 682 14.06 3.14 -17.81
CA THR A 682 15.01 2.19 -18.41
C THR A 682 15.15 2.33 -19.92
N ASP A 683 14.19 3.00 -20.58
CA ASP A 683 14.03 3.00 -22.04
C ASP A 683 15.24 3.54 -22.81
N HIS A 684 16.02 4.46 -22.24
CA HIS A 684 17.18 5.07 -22.87
C HIS A 684 18.51 4.72 -22.17
N ILE A 685 18.47 3.84 -21.18
CA ILE A 685 19.62 3.57 -20.32
C ILE A 685 20.77 2.95 -21.14
N GLU A 686 20.46 2.12 -22.12
CA GLU A 686 21.46 1.48 -22.97
C GLU A 686 22.16 2.48 -23.89
N GLU A 687 21.43 3.45 -24.45
CA GLU A 687 21.98 4.51 -25.29
C GLU A 687 22.86 5.45 -24.47
N ASP A 688 22.37 5.87 -23.30
CA ASP A 688 23.08 6.77 -22.41
C ASP A 688 24.34 6.14 -21.80
N ILE A 689 24.31 4.83 -21.48
CA ILE A 689 25.50 4.08 -21.04
C ILE A 689 26.53 3.95 -22.16
N LYS A 690 26.11 3.70 -23.41
CA LYS A 690 27.04 3.67 -24.57
C LYS A 690 27.72 5.00 -24.77
N GLU A 691 26.97 6.12 -24.71
CA GLU A 691 27.55 7.47 -24.80
C GLU A 691 28.48 7.76 -23.61
N ALA A 692 28.12 7.34 -22.39
CA ALA A 692 28.99 7.46 -21.23
C ALA A 692 30.30 6.69 -21.39
N LEU A 693 30.28 5.49 -22.00
CA LEU A 693 31.47 4.68 -22.27
C LEU A 693 32.47 5.35 -23.28
N GLU A 694 31.97 6.22 -24.14
CA GLU A 694 32.84 7.03 -25.01
C GLU A 694 33.54 8.15 -24.24
N LYS A 695 32.94 8.63 -23.15
CA LYS A 695 33.43 9.74 -22.34
C LYS A 695 34.33 9.31 -21.17
N TYR A 696 34.01 8.16 -20.57
CA TYR A 696 34.73 7.64 -19.40
C TYR A 696 35.70 6.53 -19.81
N PRO A 697 37.02 6.67 -19.51
CA PRO A 697 38.03 5.68 -19.91
C PRO A 697 37.81 4.29 -19.33
N LYS A 698 37.23 4.21 -18.15
CA LYS A 698 36.90 2.95 -17.46
C LYS A 698 35.42 2.86 -17.20
N ALA A 699 34.84 1.71 -17.51
CA ALA A 699 33.42 1.45 -17.24
C ALA A 699 33.05 1.56 -15.75
N VAL A 700 34.00 1.27 -14.86
CA VAL A 700 33.83 1.40 -13.40
C VAL A 700 33.62 2.86 -12.99
N ASP A 701 34.27 3.81 -13.67
CA ASP A 701 34.15 5.25 -13.35
C ASP A 701 32.71 5.77 -13.61
N ILE A 702 31.94 5.12 -14.49
CA ILE A 702 30.52 5.46 -14.72
C ILE A 702 29.68 5.01 -13.52
N ILE A 703 30.01 3.84 -12.95
CA ILE A 703 29.32 3.33 -11.75
C ILE A 703 29.66 4.22 -10.54
N GLU A 704 30.97 4.43 -10.27
CA GLU A 704 31.45 5.17 -9.10
C GLU A 704 31.15 6.67 -9.16
N GLY A 705 30.90 7.24 -10.34
CA GLY A 705 30.54 8.63 -10.58
C GLY A 705 29.01 8.81 -10.76
N PRO A 706 28.57 9.07 -12.00
CA PRO A 706 27.20 9.55 -12.25
C PRO A 706 26.09 8.62 -11.74
N LEU A 707 26.30 7.30 -11.73
CA LEU A 707 25.27 6.37 -11.24
C LEU A 707 25.19 6.36 -9.72
N MET A 708 26.34 6.33 -9.02
CA MET A 708 26.36 6.35 -7.55
C MET A 708 25.96 7.74 -7.00
N ASP A 709 26.35 8.81 -7.66
CA ASP A 709 25.92 10.16 -7.28
C ASP A 709 24.40 10.29 -7.30
N ALA A 710 23.76 9.75 -8.34
CA ALA A 710 22.30 9.72 -8.44
C ALA A 710 21.65 8.84 -7.35
N MET A 711 22.23 7.69 -7.01
CA MET A 711 21.75 6.83 -5.93
C MET A 711 21.90 7.49 -4.56
N ASN A 712 22.97 8.22 -4.33
CA ASN A 712 23.17 8.99 -3.09
C ASN A 712 22.11 10.10 -2.96
N GLU A 713 21.77 10.79 -4.05
CA GLU A 713 20.68 11.77 -4.08
C GLU A 713 19.34 11.11 -3.69
N VAL A 714 19.06 9.94 -4.26
CA VAL A 714 17.85 9.15 -3.92
C VAL A 714 17.84 8.78 -2.44
N GLY A 715 18.98 8.34 -1.89
CA GLY A 715 19.10 8.05 -0.45
C GLY A 715 18.81 9.25 0.43
N VAL A 716 19.30 10.42 0.07
CA VAL A 716 19.01 11.69 0.78
C VAL A 716 17.53 12.05 0.68
N LEU A 717 16.92 11.91 -0.49
CA LEU A 717 15.49 12.19 -0.70
C LEU A 717 14.60 11.23 0.09
N PHE A 718 14.97 9.95 0.16
CA PHE A 718 14.28 8.95 0.95
C PHE A 718 14.39 9.26 2.45
N GLY A 719 15.60 9.51 2.96
CA GLY A 719 15.81 9.87 4.36
C GLY A 719 15.12 11.18 4.78
N ALA A 720 14.89 12.10 3.83
CA ALA A 720 14.13 13.34 4.04
C ALA A 720 12.61 13.17 3.92
N GLY A 721 12.10 11.96 3.65
CA GLY A 721 10.69 11.68 3.43
C GLY A 721 10.11 12.26 2.11
N LYS A 722 10.99 12.64 1.16
CA LYS A 722 10.62 13.16 -0.15
C LYS A 722 10.51 12.08 -1.24
N MET A 723 10.98 10.90 -0.95
CA MET A 723 10.78 9.66 -1.71
C MET A 723 10.33 8.58 -0.75
N PHE A 724 9.54 7.62 -1.23
CA PHE A 724 9.07 6.49 -0.43
C PHE A 724 9.56 5.17 -1.03
N LEU A 725 9.48 4.09 -0.25
CA LEU A 725 10.14 2.82 -0.54
C LEU A 725 9.92 2.29 -1.97
N PRO A 726 8.68 2.22 -2.54
CA PRO A 726 8.48 1.77 -3.91
C PRO A 726 9.26 2.59 -4.95
N GLN A 727 9.48 3.89 -4.72
CA GLN A 727 10.28 4.73 -5.60
C GLN A 727 11.77 4.34 -5.54
N VAL A 728 12.29 4.05 -4.34
CA VAL A 728 13.68 3.59 -4.16
C VAL A 728 13.89 2.25 -4.84
N VAL A 729 12.95 1.32 -4.71
CA VAL A 729 13.00 0.00 -5.39
C VAL A 729 13.04 0.17 -6.90
N LYS A 730 12.23 1.07 -7.46
CA LYS A 730 12.22 1.38 -8.89
C LYS A 730 13.56 1.95 -9.38
N THR A 731 14.12 2.92 -8.65
CA THR A 731 15.45 3.49 -8.92
C THR A 731 16.54 2.40 -8.89
N ALA A 732 16.48 1.53 -7.89
CA ALA A 732 17.41 0.44 -7.71
C ALA A 732 17.39 -0.55 -8.89
N ARG A 733 16.23 -0.82 -9.46
CA ARG A 733 16.08 -1.63 -10.68
C ARG A 733 16.75 -0.98 -11.91
N THR A 734 16.58 0.33 -12.08
CA THR A 734 17.23 1.09 -13.16
C THR A 734 18.75 1.05 -13.01
N MET A 735 19.27 1.19 -11.79
CA MET A 735 20.69 1.04 -11.49
C MET A 735 21.20 -0.33 -11.91
N LYS A 736 20.48 -1.39 -11.56
CA LYS A 736 20.86 -2.77 -11.93
C LYS A 736 20.87 -2.98 -13.43
N ALA A 737 19.92 -2.41 -14.17
CA ALA A 737 19.91 -2.46 -15.62
C ALA A 737 21.14 -1.76 -16.23
N ALA A 738 21.50 -0.58 -15.69
CA ALA A 738 22.71 0.14 -16.11
C ALA A 738 23.99 -0.69 -15.86
N VAL A 739 24.11 -1.28 -14.67
CA VAL A 739 25.25 -2.10 -14.30
C VAL A 739 25.33 -3.37 -15.16
N ALA A 740 24.24 -4.02 -15.49
CA ALA A 740 24.21 -5.19 -16.34
C ALA A 740 24.77 -4.91 -17.75
N ILE A 741 24.58 -3.70 -18.27
CA ILE A 741 25.15 -3.25 -19.54
C ILE A 741 26.66 -3.01 -19.41
N LEU A 742 27.12 -2.46 -18.27
CA LEU A 742 28.53 -2.17 -18.00
C LEU A 742 29.35 -3.43 -17.66
N GLN A 743 28.72 -4.44 -17.08
CA GLN A 743 29.40 -5.65 -16.59
C GLN A 743 30.30 -6.34 -17.64
N PRO A 744 29.83 -6.62 -18.88
CA PRO A 744 30.66 -7.24 -19.91
C PRO A 744 31.87 -6.38 -20.30
N VAL A 745 31.71 -5.04 -20.27
CA VAL A 745 32.78 -4.07 -20.59
C VAL A 745 33.83 -4.09 -19.49
N ILE A 746 33.37 -4.10 -18.22
CA ILE A 746 34.27 -4.20 -17.05
C ILE A 746 35.10 -5.49 -17.10
N GLU A 747 34.45 -6.62 -17.42
CA GLU A 747 35.12 -7.90 -17.56
C GLU A 747 36.12 -7.91 -18.72
N ALA A 748 35.78 -7.27 -19.84
CA ALA A 748 36.70 -7.13 -20.98
C ALA A 748 37.91 -6.22 -20.65
N GLN A 749 37.69 -5.15 -19.91
CA GLN A 749 38.76 -4.25 -19.46
C GLN A 749 39.70 -4.92 -18.43
N LYS A 750 39.20 -5.87 -17.61
CA LYS A 750 40.00 -6.65 -16.65
C LYS A 750 40.89 -7.71 -17.31
N LYS A 751 40.51 -8.25 -18.47
CA LYS A 751 41.31 -9.28 -19.19
C LYS A 751 42.61 -8.77 -19.80
N GLY A 752 42.87 -7.47 -19.77
CA GLY A 752 44.10 -6.82 -20.23
C GLY A 752 45.17 -6.55 -19.15
N GLY A 753 44.97 -6.94 -17.90
CA GLY A 753 45.89 -6.76 -16.77
C GLY A 753 45.85 -7.97 -15.86
N GLU A 754 47.00 -8.55 -15.54
CA GLU A 754 47.12 -9.67 -14.61
C GLU A 754 46.55 -9.37 -13.23
N ASP A 755 45.89 -10.38 -12.65
CA ASP A 755 45.46 -10.58 -11.27
C ASP A 755 44.09 -10.01 -10.80
N SER A 756 43.42 -11.00 -10.28
CA SER A 756 42.33 -11.08 -9.32
C SER A 756 40.90 -11.24 -9.83
N LYS A 757 40.33 -12.38 -9.49
CA LYS A 757 38.89 -12.62 -9.36
C LYS A 757 38.28 -11.59 -8.39
N SER A 758 37.82 -10.43 -8.84
CA SER A 758 36.95 -9.61 -8.05
C SER A 758 35.53 -10.11 -8.25
N SER A 759 35.10 -11.08 -7.45
CA SER A 759 33.68 -11.30 -7.17
C SER A 759 33.09 -10.00 -6.58
N LEU A 760 31.83 -9.72 -6.91
CA LEU A 760 31.08 -8.67 -6.23
C LEU A 760 31.23 -8.87 -4.72
N PRO A 761 31.32 -7.79 -3.93
CA PRO A 761 31.38 -7.92 -2.48
C PRO A 761 30.15 -8.67 -1.97
N GLU A 762 30.39 -9.74 -1.18
CA GLU A 762 29.33 -10.58 -0.65
C GLU A 762 28.88 -10.04 0.71
N ILE A 763 27.55 -9.94 0.89
CA ILE A 763 26.93 -9.58 2.15
C ILE A 763 26.05 -10.73 2.61
N LEU A 764 26.34 -11.27 3.76
CA LEU A 764 25.50 -12.27 4.40
C LEU A 764 24.45 -11.54 5.25
N ILE A 765 23.17 -11.82 5.01
CA ILE A 765 22.08 -11.23 5.78
C ILE A 765 21.18 -12.30 6.38
N ALA A 766 20.73 -12.09 7.61
CA ALA A 766 19.81 -12.99 8.29
C ALA A 766 18.87 -12.23 9.23
N THR A 767 17.63 -12.69 9.36
CA THR A 767 16.80 -12.35 10.52
C THR A 767 17.15 -13.34 11.64
N VAL A 768 17.54 -12.80 12.78
CA VAL A 768 18.08 -13.61 13.89
C VAL A 768 17.00 -14.51 14.51
N LYS A 769 17.46 -15.48 15.29
CA LYS A 769 16.62 -16.38 16.08
C LYS A 769 15.61 -15.60 16.91
N GLY A 770 14.37 -16.08 16.94
CA GLY A 770 13.29 -15.45 17.71
C GLY A 770 12.55 -14.36 16.95
N ASP A 771 12.90 -14.11 15.66
CA ASP A 771 12.20 -13.13 14.82
C ASP A 771 11.84 -13.70 13.45
N VAL A 772 10.59 -13.50 13.07
CA VAL A 772 10.04 -13.91 11.76
C VAL A 772 9.82 -12.73 10.82
N HIS A 773 10.11 -11.50 11.28
CA HIS A 773 9.87 -10.29 10.51
C HIS A 773 10.98 -10.10 9.47
N ASP A 774 10.74 -10.55 8.26
CA ASP A 774 11.72 -10.51 7.17
C ASP A 774 11.56 -9.30 6.23
N ILE A 775 10.44 -8.58 6.29
CA ILE A 775 10.15 -7.48 5.36
C ILE A 775 11.25 -6.42 5.38
N GLY A 776 11.65 -5.96 6.57
CA GLY A 776 12.75 -5.01 6.71
C GLY A 776 14.07 -5.56 6.16
N LYS A 777 14.40 -6.82 6.46
CA LYS A 777 15.56 -7.53 5.95
C LYS A 777 15.53 -7.65 4.43
N ASN A 778 14.38 -8.05 3.86
CA ASN A 778 14.22 -8.22 2.42
C ASN A 778 14.35 -6.90 1.67
N ILE A 779 13.85 -5.81 2.24
CA ILE A 779 14.04 -4.45 1.72
C ILE A 779 15.53 -4.09 1.68
N VAL A 780 16.25 -4.30 2.78
CA VAL A 780 17.68 -4.02 2.86
C VAL A 780 18.45 -4.91 1.89
N ALA A 781 18.16 -6.21 1.84
CA ALA A 781 18.76 -7.15 0.88
C ALA A 781 18.55 -6.70 -0.57
N THR A 782 17.35 -6.23 -0.87
CA THR A 782 16.98 -5.66 -2.15
C THR A 782 17.82 -4.44 -2.50
N VAL A 783 17.86 -3.44 -1.61
CA VAL A 783 18.64 -2.22 -1.82
C VAL A 783 20.13 -2.55 -1.99
N LEU A 784 20.68 -3.47 -1.21
CA LEU A 784 22.07 -3.90 -1.30
C LEU A 784 22.34 -4.61 -2.64
N SER A 785 21.47 -5.53 -3.06
CA SER A 785 21.60 -6.21 -4.36
C SER A 785 21.57 -5.23 -5.53
N CYS A 786 20.78 -4.17 -5.42
CA CYS A 786 20.70 -3.12 -6.42
C CYS A 786 21.92 -2.18 -6.43
N ASN A 787 22.63 -2.08 -5.32
CA ASN A 787 23.89 -1.36 -5.22
C ASN A 787 25.12 -2.26 -5.49
N ASN A 788 24.93 -3.32 -6.26
CA ASN A 788 26.00 -4.18 -6.77
C ASN A 788 26.71 -5.04 -5.71
N PHE A 789 25.98 -5.42 -4.65
CA PHE A 789 26.42 -6.42 -3.69
C PHE A 789 25.80 -7.78 -4.00
N ASN A 790 26.57 -8.86 -3.81
CA ASN A 790 26.02 -10.20 -3.81
C ASN A 790 25.45 -10.51 -2.43
N VAL A 791 24.13 -10.58 -2.29
CA VAL A 791 23.47 -10.80 -1.00
C VAL A 791 23.15 -12.28 -0.82
N ILE A 792 23.71 -12.86 0.25
CA ILE A 792 23.45 -14.23 0.68
C ILE A 792 22.43 -14.14 1.82
N ASP A 793 21.18 -14.45 1.54
CA ASP A 793 20.09 -14.40 2.51
C ASP A 793 19.90 -15.76 3.18
N LEU A 794 20.06 -15.82 4.50
CA LEU A 794 19.86 -17.03 5.30
C LEU A 794 18.40 -17.23 5.78
N GLY A 795 17.50 -16.30 5.44
CA GLY A 795 16.09 -16.36 5.83
C GLY A 795 15.81 -15.78 7.22
N VAL A 796 14.72 -16.25 7.81
CA VAL A 796 14.24 -15.83 9.15
C VAL A 796 14.58 -16.87 10.21
N MET A 797 14.41 -16.51 11.50
CA MET A 797 14.63 -17.42 12.63
C MET A 797 15.99 -18.10 12.62
N THR A 798 16.99 -17.45 12.03
CA THR A 798 18.29 -18.08 11.76
C THR A 798 19.08 -18.21 13.06
N PRO A 799 19.42 -19.46 13.49
CA PRO A 799 20.22 -19.68 14.68
C PRO A 799 21.63 -19.07 14.56
N PRO A 800 22.23 -18.57 15.64
CA PRO A 800 23.58 -18.00 15.65
C PRO A 800 24.63 -18.93 15.03
N GLU A 801 24.54 -20.23 15.30
CA GLU A 801 25.45 -21.25 14.79
C GLU A 801 25.41 -21.30 13.24
N LYS A 802 24.22 -21.27 12.65
CA LYS A 802 24.03 -21.26 11.19
C LYS A 802 24.60 -20.00 10.53
N ILE A 803 24.46 -18.84 11.19
CA ILE A 803 25.02 -17.57 10.71
C ILE A 803 26.55 -17.63 10.76
N VAL A 804 27.10 -18.12 11.88
CA VAL A 804 28.56 -18.31 12.07
C VAL A 804 29.16 -19.29 11.06
N ASP A 805 28.49 -20.41 10.82
CA ASP A 805 28.97 -21.43 9.85
C ASP A 805 28.91 -20.88 8.42
N ALA A 806 27.85 -20.16 8.06
CA ALA A 806 27.74 -19.49 6.77
C ALA A 806 28.81 -18.40 6.60
N ALA A 807 29.04 -17.58 7.63
CA ALA A 807 30.09 -16.55 7.63
C ALA A 807 31.50 -17.16 7.46
N LYS A 808 31.78 -18.29 8.09
CA LYS A 808 33.04 -19.02 7.92
C LYS A 808 33.19 -19.60 6.49
N LYS A 809 32.10 -20.14 5.95
CA LYS A 809 32.13 -20.86 4.66
C LYS A 809 32.25 -19.87 3.50
N GLU A 810 31.41 -18.83 3.49
CA GLU A 810 31.31 -17.91 2.38
C GLU A 810 32.28 -16.72 2.52
N ASN A 811 32.84 -16.48 3.73
CA ASN A 811 33.73 -15.36 4.04
C ASN A 811 33.29 -14.02 3.46
N PRO A 812 32.05 -13.57 3.74
CA PRO A 812 31.47 -12.39 3.12
C PRO A 812 32.19 -11.11 3.54
N ALA A 813 32.05 -10.03 2.76
CA ALA A 813 32.58 -8.72 3.12
C ALA A 813 31.89 -8.12 4.36
N ILE A 814 30.60 -8.42 4.52
CA ILE A 814 29.77 -7.95 5.65
C ILE A 814 28.81 -9.06 6.09
N VAL A 815 28.59 -9.15 7.41
CA VAL A 815 27.48 -9.90 7.99
C VAL A 815 26.47 -8.91 8.57
N ALA A 816 25.28 -8.92 8.04
CA ALA A 816 24.19 -8.06 8.46
C ALA A 816 23.11 -8.87 9.21
N LEU A 817 22.69 -8.38 10.36
CA LEU A 817 21.65 -8.99 11.18
C LEU A 817 20.41 -8.13 11.21
N SER A 818 19.23 -8.75 11.08
CA SER A 818 17.93 -8.09 11.17
C SER A 818 17.14 -8.62 12.35
N GLY A 819 16.42 -7.76 13.05
CA GLY A 819 15.49 -8.08 14.11
C GLY A 819 14.57 -6.89 14.38
N LEU A 820 13.26 -7.17 14.48
CA LEU A 820 12.25 -6.15 14.69
C LEU A 820 11.66 -6.17 16.09
N ILE A 821 11.50 -7.36 16.66
CA ILE A 821 10.89 -7.52 17.98
C ILE A 821 11.97 -7.53 19.09
N THR A 822 11.59 -7.10 20.28
CA THR A 822 12.53 -6.93 21.40
C THR A 822 13.32 -8.20 21.75
N PRO A 823 12.77 -9.44 21.72
CA PRO A 823 13.57 -10.66 21.94
C PRO A 823 14.69 -10.83 20.92
N SER A 824 14.44 -10.52 19.66
CA SER A 824 15.43 -10.65 18.60
C SER A 824 16.57 -9.65 18.73
N LEU A 825 16.31 -8.47 19.30
CA LEU A 825 17.34 -7.47 19.54
C LEU A 825 18.35 -7.92 20.62
N GLU A 826 17.90 -8.69 21.61
CA GLU A 826 18.81 -9.30 22.59
C GLU A 826 19.69 -10.40 21.96
N GLU A 827 19.11 -11.22 21.08
CA GLU A 827 19.85 -12.22 20.30
C GLU A 827 20.87 -11.58 19.34
N MET A 828 20.53 -10.41 18.73
CA MET A 828 21.46 -9.68 17.86
C MET A 828 22.69 -9.19 18.64
N THR A 829 22.50 -8.66 19.84
CA THR A 829 23.55 -7.94 20.59
C THR A 829 24.40 -8.83 21.48
N LYS A 830 23.81 -9.81 22.17
CA LYS A 830 24.54 -10.57 23.20
C LYS A 830 25.20 -11.84 22.68
N ASP A 831 24.49 -12.64 21.91
CA ASP A 831 24.96 -13.96 21.53
C ASP A 831 25.45 -14.05 20.09
N THR A 832 24.69 -13.47 19.14
CA THR A 832 24.98 -13.65 17.71
C THR A 832 26.15 -12.80 17.26
N ALA A 833 26.17 -11.51 17.59
CA ALA A 833 27.26 -10.62 17.18
C ALA A 833 28.59 -11.00 17.79
N LEU A 834 28.61 -11.38 19.10
CA LEU A 834 29.82 -11.83 19.78
C LEU A 834 30.34 -13.18 19.26
N LYS A 835 29.46 -14.14 18.99
CA LYS A 835 29.85 -15.44 18.36
C LYS A 835 30.41 -15.22 16.96
N ILE A 836 29.78 -14.36 16.15
CA ILE A 836 30.28 -14.00 14.82
C ILE A 836 31.64 -13.33 14.94
N ALA A 837 31.81 -12.32 15.78
CA ALA A 837 33.05 -11.60 15.99
C ALA A 837 34.19 -12.49 16.51
N SER A 838 33.89 -13.60 17.16
CA SER A 838 34.91 -14.56 17.62
C SER A 838 35.52 -15.42 16.52
N VAL A 839 34.87 -15.55 15.38
CA VAL A 839 35.23 -16.49 14.31
C VAL A 839 35.34 -15.86 12.92
N TYR A 840 34.84 -14.65 12.78
CA TYR A 840 34.79 -13.89 11.54
C TYR A 840 35.61 -12.60 11.69
N SER A 841 36.58 -12.39 10.78
CA SER A 841 37.49 -11.25 10.82
C SER A 841 36.97 -9.99 10.10
N GLY A 842 35.89 -10.11 9.37
CA GLY A 842 35.26 -9.00 8.69
C GLY A 842 34.28 -8.21 9.55
N PRO A 843 33.81 -7.05 9.09
CA PRO A 843 32.88 -6.23 9.84
C PRO A 843 31.48 -6.85 9.94
N VAL A 844 30.87 -6.70 11.13
CA VAL A 844 29.45 -7.00 11.35
C VAL A 844 28.73 -5.67 11.46
N ALA A 845 27.79 -5.41 10.56
CA ALA A 845 27.05 -4.15 10.53
C ALA A 845 25.57 -4.37 10.87
N TRP A 846 24.97 -3.42 11.59
CA TRP A 846 23.55 -3.31 11.76
C TRP A 846 23.11 -1.85 11.73
N THR A 847 21.88 -1.60 11.31
CA THR A 847 21.28 -0.28 11.27
C THR A 847 19.77 -0.38 11.55
N LYS A 848 19.23 0.63 12.20
CA LYS A 848 17.79 0.75 12.47
C LYS A 848 17.00 1.17 11.22
N ASP A 849 17.69 1.78 10.28
CA ASP A 849 17.11 2.43 9.12
C ASP A 849 17.60 1.73 7.84
N ALA A 850 16.67 1.12 7.13
CA ALA A 850 16.94 0.47 5.86
C ALA A 850 17.59 1.41 4.83
N SER A 851 17.29 2.72 4.89
CA SER A 851 17.88 3.72 4.00
C SER A 851 19.38 3.93 4.26
N GLN A 852 19.85 3.66 5.46
CA GLN A 852 21.27 3.78 5.84
C GLN A 852 22.07 2.51 5.56
N ALA A 853 21.41 1.36 5.35
CA ALA A 853 22.10 0.09 5.17
C ALA A 853 23.08 0.11 3.97
N ALA A 854 22.67 0.70 2.85
CA ALA A 854 23.54 0.83 1.68
C ALA A 854 24.74 1.76 1.94
N ILE A 855 24.50 2.87 2.65
CA ILE A 855 25.55 3.84 3.04
C ILE A 855 26.54 3.20 4.01
N VAL A 856 26.07 2.41 4.97
CA VAL A 856 26.92 1.68 5.92
C VAL A 856 27.74 0.61 5.19
N ALA A 857 27.11 -0.14 4.29
CA ALA A 857 27.80 -1.16 3.49
C ALA A 857 28.87 -0.54 2.59
N GLU A 858 28.57 0.58 1.96
CA GLU A 858 29.53 1.31 1.13
C GLU A 858 30.72 1.82 1.96
N LYS A 859 30.49 2.43 3.12
CA LYS A 859 31.55 2.88 4.03
C LYS A 859 32.46 1.75 4.49
N LEU A 860 31.90 0.55 4.68
CA LEU A 860 32.67 -0.63 5.10
C LEU A 860 33.52 -1.22 3.97
N ILE A 861 33.08 -1.11 2.74
CA ILE A 861 33.72 -1.76 1.57
C ILE A 861 34.63 -0.79 0.80
N ASN A 862 34.38 0.52 0.86
CA ASN A 862 35.20 1.50 0.15
C ASN A 862 36.60 1.61 0.78
N PRO A 863 37.69 1.34 0.04
CA PRO A 863 39.05 1.37 0.60
C PRO A 863 39.47 2.72 1.20
N ARG A 864 38.83 3.82 0.81
CA ARG A 864 39.15 5.17 1.33
C ARG A 864 38.51 5.48 2.67
N THR A 865 37.42 4.81 3.00
CA THR A 865 36.64 5.07 4.23
C THR A 865 36.65 3.87 5.19
N SER A 866 36.88 2.66 4.69
CA SER A 866 36.73 1.43 5.45
C SER A 866 37.75 1.28 6.58
N ALA A 867 39.01 1.69 6.38
CA ALA A 867 40.05 1.48 7.40
C ALA A 867 39.76 2.22 8.72
N ALA A 868 39.27 3.47 8.66
CA ALA A 868 38.90 4.24 9.84
C ALA A 868 37.61 3.67 10.49
N TYR A 869 36.61 3.36 9.68
CA TYR A 869 35.33 2.84 10.17
C TYR A 869 35.44 1.42 10.73
N ILE A 870 36.24 0.55 10.11
CA ILE A 870 36.56 -0.79 10.62
C ILE A 870 37.37 -0.70 11.93
N SER A 871 38.29 0.28 12.04
CA SER A 871 39.03 0.50 13.28
C SER A 871 38.12 0.87 14.44
N GLU A 872 37.18 1.78 14.22
CA GLU A 872 36.15 2.17 15.22
C GLU A 872 35.26 0.98 15.63
N LEU A 873 34.81 0.18 14.65
CA LEU A 873 34.03 -1.03 14.92
C LEU A 873 34.82 -2.08 15.68
N ASN A 874 36.08 -2.32 15.32
CA ASN A 874 36.94 -3.30 15.99
C ASN A 874 37.26 -2.87 17.43
N GLU A 875 37.47 -1.57 17.70
CA GLU A 875 37.62 -1.06 19.06
C GLU A 875 36.35 -1.22 19.89
N LEU A 876 35.18 -1.06 19.27
CA LEU A 876 33.89 -1.29 19.91
C LEU A 876 33.71 -2.77 20.28
N TYR A 877 33.97 -3.67 19.32
CA TYR A 877 33.87 -5.12 19.56
C TYR A 877 34.89 -5.64 20.57
N ALA A 878 36.10 -5.09 20.62
CA ALA A 878 37.09 -5.41 21.62
C ALA A 878 36.60 -5.06 23.04
N ARG A 879 35.99 -3.86 23.19
CA ARG A 879 35.39 -3.40 24.45
C ARG A 879 34.19 -4.27 24.86
N LEU A 880 33.31 -4.59 23.92
CA LEU A 880 32.17 -5.47 24.21
C LEU A 880 32.61 -6.89 24.62
N ARG A 881 33.69 -7.37 24.02
CA ARG A 881 34.29 -8.66 24.36
C ARG A 881 34.91 -8.64 25.77
N GLU A 882 35.65 -7.58 26.13
CA GLU A 882 36.22 -7.41 27.48
C GLU A 882 35.12 -7.27 28.56
N GLU A 883 34.05 -6.57 28.26
CA GLU A 883 32.89 -6.45 29.15
C GLU A 883 32.16 -7.79 29.34
N HIS A 884 32.06 -8.60 28.27
CA HIS A 884 31.49 -9.96 28.37
C HIS A 884 32.34 -10.91 29.21
N GLU A 885 33.63 -10.91 28.95
CA GLU A 885 34.58 -11.73 29.75
C GLU A 885 34.65 -11.28 31.22
N GLN A 886 34.49 -9.99 31.53
CA GLN A 886 34.38 -9.48 32.88
C GLN A 886 33.08 -9.88 33.55
N LYS A 887 31.95 -9.96 32.81
CA LYS A 887 30.66 -10.43 33.36
C LYS A 887 30.63 -11.91 33.62
N GLU A 888 31.29 -12.73 32.80
CA GLU A 888 31.45 -14.17 33.10
C GLU A 888 32.32 -14.45 34.32
N LYS A 889 33.25 -13.56 34.62
CA LYS A 889 34.14 -13.70 35.79
C LYS A 889 33.55 -13.10 37.09
N ASN A 890 32.54 -12.21 37.01
CA ASN A 890 31.88 -11.59 38.16
C ASN A 890 30.41 -11.34 37.88
N PRO A 891 29.47 -12.21 38.36
CA PRO A 891 28.03 -12.10 38.01
C PRO A 891 27.25 -10.96 38.66
N THR A 892 27.86 -10.05 39.37
CA THR A 892 27.20 -8.92 40.05
C THR A 892 27.41 -7.61 39.32
N GLU A 893 26.34 -7.15 38.75
CA GLU A 893 25.99 -5.79 38.30
C GLU A 893 27.13 -4.80 38.06
N ILE A 894 27.51 -4.64 36.79
CA ILE A 894 28.05 -3.39 36.28
C ILE A 894 26.90 -2.70 35.56
N SER A 895 26.44 -1.58 36.11
CA SER A 895 25.27 -0.87 35.61
C SER A 895 25.56 -0.20 34.26
N LEU A 896 24.54 -0.20 33.40
CA LEU A 896 24.47 0.51 32.12
C LEU A 896 24.75 2.02 32.19
N GLU A 897 24.77 2.58 33.40
CA GLU A 897 25.13 3.99 33.68
C GLU A 897 26.62 4.30 33.47
N GLU A 898 27.49 3.31 33.65
CA GLU A 898 28.93 3.49 33.39
C GLU A 898 29.30 3.44 31.91
N ALA A 899 28.57 2.68 31.11
CA ALA A 899 28.72 2.68 29.65
C ALA A 899 28.26 4.02 29.02
N ARG A 900 27.23 4.68 29.60
CA ARG A 900 26.75 6.00 29.19
C ARG A 900 27.75 7.12 29.47
N LYS A 901 28.56 7.04 30.51
CA LYS A 901 29.56 8.06 30.84
C LYS A 901 30.75 8.11 29.88
N ARG A 902 30.91 7.11 29.02
CA ARG A 902 32.01 6.96 28.08
C ARG A 902 31.63 7.29 26.63
N LYS A 903 30.83 8.34 26.37
CA LYS A 903 30.55 8.89 25.02
C LYS A 903 30.79 7.89 23.85
N LEU A 904 29.91 6.94 23.67
CA LEU A 904 29.82 6.15 22.47
C LEU A 904 28.71 6.71 21.60
N ASN A 905 29.07 7.60 20.66
CA ASN A 905 28.22 7.94 19.54
C ASN A 905 28.31 6.80 18.54
N LEU A 906 27.40 5.84 18.66
CA LEU A 906 27.13 4.87 17.61
C LEU A 906 26.06 5.43 16.70
N PHE A 907 26.38 5.58 15.43
CA PHE A 907 25.52 6.11 14.38
C PHE A 907 24.35 5.22 14.05
#